data_316336dd0bb3fab3f9c8ed53e958cb45
#
_entry.id   316336dd0bb3fab3f9c8ed53e958cb45
#
_cell.length_a   1.000
_cell.length_b   1.000
_cell.length_c   1.000
_cell.angle_alpha   90.00
_cell.angle_beta   90.00
_cell.angle_gamma   90.00
#
_symmetry.space_group_name_H-M   'P 1'
#
loop_
_entity.id
_entity.type
_entity.pdbx_description
1 polymer ?
#
loop_
_entity_poly.entity_id
_entity_poly.type
_entity_poly.pdbx_seq_one_letter_code
_entity_poly.pdbx_strand_id
1 'polypeptide(L)'
;MTRAERVSRNLNRALHALFAADERAWLLGEDVADPYGGAFKVTQGLSTAYPDRVLSTPLSENGITGVAGGLALCGDTVIVEIMFGDFAGLAFDPILNLITKSVAMYGECTPMRVVIRCPVGGGRGYGATHSQSPQKHFIGIPHLALYELSPLHDAADVLAAALRRDEPAMLFEDKVLYTRRRYVDGRVDDRLAFELRGADGNWARVHDPDATGAPTLVIAPGGVADGAIAAATRAAERGRTVEVLVPARLYPVDVDGLRDLLDGAHGVIVAEESTAGGTWGSEVAARLHAEAWPLLRGPVELVSSADRVIPSAPHLERTVLLGTEAILDRIMRLPAAVPVPRTDHSPAGPPPDPTSAAPSGVPVDVPRLNPNDDSYVLLEWLVADGATVEAGEPIAAVETSKAIEELAATQAGVLRQDVAVGADCAPGAPIGRILPAPVPLPAVPAPVPQPAVPAPVPLPAVPAPVPPGRPLPPAQRRIADVVATSHREIPVAFTAVRVDVTAALAYARRAADETGAAVGLTEVVIAAVAALHERFPALYARLTDDGLILDAEAPSIGLTVDVGTGLFLPVIRDAAGLDLGDLADAVVALRMKALRGRLREEDMAGMNLLVALNDTPGVTVARPIIPPGVTCALSVPDVHREVVLDGDGGVRERTVADLGLAYDHRLVNGAQAGAYLAALGDALQR
;
A
#
# COMPACT_ATOMS: atom_id res chain seq x y z
N MET A 1 -43.50 -8.04 -13.76
CA MET A 1 -42.28 -8.00 -12.92
C MET A 1 -41.43 -6.83 -13.36
N THR A 2 -41.20 -5.87 -12.51
CA THR A 2 -40.27 -4.76 -12.77
C THR A 2 -38.88 -5.32 -12.94
N ARG A 3 -38.23 -5.02 -14.04
CA ARG A 3 -36.90 -5.54 -14.35
C ARG A 3 -35.89 -4.99 -13.33
N ALA A 4 -35.18 -5.85 -12.59
CA ALA A 4 -34.19 -5.45 -11.58
C ALA A 4 -33.17 -4.45 -12.15
N GLU A 5 -32.82 -3.41 -11.38
CA GLU A 5 -31.88 -2.37 -11.78
C GLU A 5 -30.44 -2.92 -11.90
N ARG A 6 -29.57 -2.22 -12.62
CA ARG A 6 -28.13 -2.55 -12.68
C ARG A 6 -27.42 -2.10 -11.40
N VAL A 7 -26.34 -2.77 -11.03
CA VAL A 7 -25.52 -2.41 -9.86
C VAL A 7 -25.05 -0.94 -9.92
N SER A 8 -24.58 -0.46 -11.08
CA SER A 8 -24.21 0.96 -11.24
C SER A 8 -25.36 1.94 -10.98
N ARG A 9 -26.59 1.59 -11.40
CA ARG A 9 -27.77 2.42 -11.16
C ARG A 9 -28.23 2.35 -9.70
N ASN A 10 -28.11 1.18 -9.07
CA ASN A 10 -28.38 1.03 -7.65
C ASN A 10 -27.44 1.89 -6.82
N LEU A 11 -26.14 1.89 -7.13
CA LEU A 11 -25.17 2.74 -6.46
C LEU A 11 -25.41 4.24 -6.72
N ASN A 12 -25.71 4.64 -7.97
CA ASN A 12 -26.07 6.02 -8.29
C ASN A 12 -27.27 6.48 -7.46
N ARG A 13 -28.33 5.67 -7.40
CA ARG A 13 -29.52 5.95 -6.58
C ARG A 13 -29.18 6.07 -5.08
N ALA A 14 -28.29 5.21 -4.57
CA ALA A 14 -27.84 5.25 -3.19
C ALA A 14 -27.09 6.56 -2.87
N LEU A 15 -26.22 7.02 -3.78
CA LEU A 15 -25.51 8.29 -3.63
C LEU A 15 -26.49 9.48 -3.66
N HIS A 16 -27.44 9.49 -4.59
CA HIS A 16 -28.49 10.54 -4.62
C HIS A 16 -29.31 10.57 -3.32
N ALA A 17 -29.66 9.39 -2.77
CA ALA A 17 -30.39 9.30 -1.51
C ALA A 17 -29.54 9.81 -0.32
N LEU A 18 -28.27 9.51 -0.28
CA LEU A 18 -27.34 10.04 0.72
C LEU A 18 -27.28 11.56 0.68
N PHE A 19 -27.08 12.15 -0.51
CA PHE A 19 -26.97 13.60 -0.68
C PHE A 19 -28.27 14.34 -0.38
N ALA A 20 -29.40 13.69 -0.60
CA ALA A 20 -30.72 14.24 -0.24
C ALA A 20 -30.98 14.19 1.27
N ALA A 21 -30.44 13.18 1.97
CA ALA A 21 -30.63 12.97 3.41
C ALA A 21 -29.61 13.72 4.28
N ASP A 22 -28.41 13.97 3.76
CA ASP A 22 -27.31 14.61 4.48
C ASP A 22 -26.83 15.87 3.74
N GLU A 23 -27.15 17.05 4.29
CA GLU A 23 -26.72 18.34 3.73
C GLU A 23 -25.21 18.58 3.84
N ARG A 24 -24.51 17.81 4.67
CA ARG A 24 -23.06 17.84 4.85
C ARG A 24 -22.34 16.77 4.04
N ALA A 25 -23.03 16.06 3.15
CA ALA A 25 -22.41 15.10 2.26
C ALA A 25 -21.67 15.79 1.10
N TRP A 26 -20.40 15.38 0.87
CA TRP A 26 -19.54 15.84 -0.22
C TRP A 26 -19.12 14.68 -1.10
N LEU A 27 -18.90 14.94 -2.38
CA LEU A 27 -18.24 14.03 -3.31
C LEU A 27 -17.03 14.73 -3.92
N LEU A 28 -15.87 14.10 -3.79
CA LEU A 28 -14.61 14.52 -4.39
C LEU A 28 -14.09 13.42 -5.30
N GLY A 29 -13.53 13.77 -6.43
CA GLY A 29 -12.91 12.81 -7.34
C GLY A 29 -12.61 13.42 -8.70
N GLU A 30 -12.03 12.60 -9.55
CA GLU A 30 -11.66 12.95 -10.91
C GLU A 30 -12.82 12.66 -11.85
N ASP A 31 -13.14 13.61 -12.73
CA ASP A 31 -14.24 13.49 -13.72
C ASP A 31 -15.61 13.10 -13.14
N VAL A 32 -15.85 13.38 -11.85
CA VAL A 32 -17.12 13.03 -11.16
C VAL A 32 -18.30 13.94 -11.55
N ALA A 33 -18.04 15.09 -12.14
CA ALA A 33 -19.08 16.04 -12.57
C ALA A 33 -19.72 15.64 -13.90
N ASP A 34 -20.95 16.12 -14.11
CA ASP A 34 -21.64 15.99 -15.39
C ASP A 34 -20.93 16.83 -16.49
N PRO A 35 -20.98 16.38 -17.73
CA PRO A 35 -21.71 15.23 -18.29
C PRO A 35 -21.01 13.89 -18.17
N TYR A 36 -19.76 13.83 -17.68
CA TYR A 36 -19.01 12.58 -17.55
C TYR A 36 -19.64 11.67 -16.48
N GLY A 37 -19.83 12.18 -15.25
CA GLY A 37 -20.57 11.51 -14.19
C GLY A 37 -19.83 10.35 -13.54
N GLY A 38 -18.50 10.47 -13.38
CA GLY A 38 -17.65 9.49 -12.73
C GLY A 38 -17.45 8.19 -13.51
N ALA A 39 -16.67 7.29 -12.93
CA ALA A 39 -16.45 5.97 -13.50
C ALA A 39 -17.78 5.24 -13.73
N PHE A 40 -18.00 4.76 -14.96
CA PHE A 40 -19.23 4.07 -15.38
C PHE A 40 -20.55 4.84 -15.11
N LYS A 41 -20.48 6.17 -15.03
CA LYS A 41 -21.61 7.08 -14.78
C LYS A 41 -22.31 6.87 -13.43
N VAL A 42 -21.55 6.44 -12.44
CA VAL A 42 -22.07 6.19 -11.09
C VAL A 42 -22.48 7.49 -10.39
N THR A 43 -21.79 8.61 -10.66
CA THR A 43 -22.08 9.91 -10.05
C THR A 43 -22.93 10.83 -10.94
N GLN A 44 -23.42 10.30 -12.08
CA GLN A 44 -24.23 11.07 -13.03
C GLN A 44 -25.44 11.75 -12.36
N GLY A 45 -25.62 13.03 -12.62
CA GLY A 45 -26.70 13.84 -12.10
C GLY A 45 -26.44 14.47 -10.74
N LEU A 46 -25.43 14.00 -9.98
CA LEU A 46 -25.13 14.55 -8.66
C LEU A 46 -24.63 15.99 -8.73
N SER A 47 -23.67 16.30 -9.63
CA SER A 47 -23.17 17.68 -9.78
C SER A 47 -24.21 18.65 -10.28
N THR A 48 -25.17 18.16 -11.09
CA THR A 48 -26.31 18.96 -11.54
C THR A 48 -27.28 19.26 -10.37
N ALA A 49 -27.52 18.27 -9.49
CA ALA A 49 -28.43 18.42 -8.36
C ALA A 49 -27.78 19.16 -7.17
N TYR A 50 -26.46 18.98 -6.97
CA TYR A 50 -25.70 19.47 -5.82
C TYR A 50 -24.36 20.11 -6.25
N PRO A 51 -24.37 21.20 -7.04
CA PRO A 51 -23.18 21.76 -7.69
C PRO A 51 -22.08 22.20 -6.70
N ASP A 52 -22.48 22.66 -5.51
CA ASP A 52 -21.54 23.16 -4.49
C ASP A 52 -20.92 22.04 -3.64
N ARG A 53 -21.40 20.79 -3.78
CA ARG A 53 -20.99 19.65 -2.95
C ARG A 53 -20.37 18.50 -3.76
N VAL A 54 -20.27 18.63 -5.07
CA VAL A 54 -19.65 17.68 -5.98
C VAL A 54 -18.47 18.36 -6.67
N LEU A 55 -17.27 18.00 -6.26
CA LEU A 55 -16.03 18.64 -6.70
C LEU A 55 -15.25 17.72 -7.62
N SER A 56 -15.22 18.06 -8.90
CA SER A 56 -14.28 17.42 -9.84
C SER A 56 -12.91 18.06 -9.67
N THR A 57 -11.90 17.24 -9.42
CA THR A 57 -10.55 17.66 -9.05
C THR A 57 -9.54 17.36 -10.16
N PRO A 58 -8.36 18.00 -10.17
CA PRO A 58 -7.21 17.49 -10.90
C PRO A 58 -6.80 16.10 -10.38
N LEU A 59 -6.08 15.32 -11.20
CA LEU A 59 -5.49 14.03 -10.84
C LEU A 59 -4.54 14.18 -9.64
N SER A 60 -4.96 13.74 -8.47
CA SER A 60 -4.16 13.78 -7.23
C SER A 60 -4.82 12.98 -6.12
N GLU A 61 -4.82 11.67 -6.17
CA GLU A 61 -5.52 10.79 -5.23
C GLU A 61 -5.05 11.01 -3.77
N ASN A 62 -3.77 11.30 -3.58
CA ASN A 62 -3.22 11.68 -2.28
C ASN A 62 -3.85 12.98 -1.76
N GLY A 63 -3.86 14.03 -2.59
CA GLY A 63 -4.42 15.34 -2.25
C GLY A 63 -5.93 15.29 -1.99
N ILE A 64 -6.67 14.59 -2.85
CA ILE A 64 -8.13 14.41 -2.75
C ILE A 64 -8.49 13.72 -1.42
N THR A 65 -7.78 12.63 -1.09
CA THR A 65 -8.01 11.88 0.16
C THR A 65 -7.62 12.71 1.39
N GLY A 66 -6.54 13.51 1.29
CA GLY A 66 -6.14 14.45 2.36
C GLY A 66 -7.21 15.52 2.62
N VAL A 67 -7.77 16.11 1.55
CA VAL A 67 -8.87 17.09 1.66
C VAL A 67 -10.11 16.44 2.27
N ALA A 68 -10.45 15.21 1.84
CA ALA A 68 -11.57 14.46 2.40
C ALA A 68 -11.42 14.24 3.91
N GLY A 69 -10.20 13.90 4.38
CA GLY A 69 -9.90 13.82 5.81
C GLY A 69 -10.13 15.12 6.55
N GLY A 70 -9.70 16.25 5.97
CA GLY A 70 -9.92 17.58 6.53
C GLY A 70 -11.40 17.95 6.66
N LEU A 71 -12.22 17.68 5.63
CA LEU A 71 -13.66 17.87 5.67
C LEU A 71 -14.34 17.00 6.74
N ALA A 72 -13.95 15.72 6.83
CA ALA A 72 -14.48 14.81 7.84
C ALA A 72 -14.14 15.26 9.26
N LEU A 73 -12.93 15.79 9.52
CA LEU A 73 -12.56 16.40 10.80
C LEU A 73 -13.44 17.62 11.13
N CYS A 74 -13.97 18.32 10.13
CA CYS A 74 -14.97 19.37 10.33
C CYS A 74 -16.39 18.81 10.54
N GLY A 75 -16.57 17.48 10.53
CA GLY A 75 -17.84 16.79 10.77
C GLY A 75 -18.67 16.55 9.50
N ASP A 76 -18.08 16.68 8.31
CA ASP A 76 -18.73 16.38 7.04
C ASP A 76 -18.70 14.87 6.75
N THR A 77 -19.64 14.42 5.91
CA THR A 77 -19.64 13.07 5.34
C THR A 77 -19.03 13.16 3.94
N VAL A 78 -17.95 12.44 3.69
CA VAL A 78 -17.21 12.60 2.43
C VAL A 78 -17.13 11.28 1.67
N ILE A 79 -17.59 11.33 0.42
CA ILE A 79 -17.38 10.28 -0.56
C ILE A 79 -16.22 10.69 -1.45
N VAL A 80 -15.21 9.84 -1.58
CA VAL A 80 -14.10 10.01 -2.52
C VAL A 80 -14.24 8.99 -3.62
N GLU A 81 -14.15 9.39 -4.88
CA GLU A 81 -14.01 8.47 -6.00
C GLU A 81 -12.55 8.46 -6.48
N ILE A 82 -11.89 7.31 -6.36
CA ILE A 82 -10.63 7.00 -7.04
C ILE A 82 -10.99 6.25 -8.32
N MET A 83 -10.60 6.78 -9.48
CA MET A 83 -11.09 6.33 -10.78
C MET A 83 -10.82 4.84 -11.05
N PHE A 84 -9.71 4.29 -10.56
CA PHE A 84 -9.37 2.87 -10.55
C PHE A 84 -8.71 2.49 -9.24
N GLY A 85 -9.04 1.32 -8.71
CA GLY A 85 -8.48 0.80 -7.46
C GLY A 85 -6.97 0.63 -7.46
N ASP A 86 -6.36 0.44 -8.64
CA ASP A 86 -4.91 0.45 -8.84
C ASP A 86 -4.27 1.75 -8.31
N PHE A 87 -4.96 2.89 -8.43
CA PHE A 87 -4.48 4.20 -7.99
C PHE A 87 -4.74 4.47 -6.50
N ALA A 88 -5.49 3.60 -5.81
CA ALA A 88 -5.60 3.68 -4.35
C ALA A 88 -4.24 3.58 -3.65
N GLY A 89 -3.24 2.97 -4.31
CA GLY A 89 -1.86 3.00 -3.86
C GLY A 89 -1.25 4.40 -3.75
N LEU A 90 -1.70 5.38 -4.56
CA LEU A 90 -1.28 6.79 -4.49
C LEU A 90 -1.89 7.51 -3.28
N ALA A 91 -3.06 7.06 -2.81
CA ALA A 91 -3.74 7.57 -1.62
C ALA A 91 -3.35 6.81 -0.34
N PHE A 92 -2.40 5.87 -0.39
CA PHE A 92 -2.07 5.01 0.74
C PHE A 92 -1.62 5.78 1.99
N ASP A 93 -0.78 6.80 1.81
CA ASP A 93 -0.31 7.62 2.93
C ASP A 93 -1.45 8.35 3.67
N PRO A 94 -2.31 9.16 3.02
CA PRO A 94 -3.42 9.80 3.74
C PRO A 94 -4.44 8.80 4.29
N ILE A 95 -4.63 7.63 3.69
CA ILE A 95 -5.45 6.56 4.28
C ILE A 95 -4.80 6.07 5.57
N LEU A 96 -3.53 5.65 5.53
CA LEU A 96 -2.84 5.03 6.65
C LEU A 96 -2.47 6.03 7.77
N ASN A 97 -2.04 7.24 7.40
CA ASN A 97 -1.40 8.18 8.33
C ASN A 97 -2.26 9.39 8.71
N LEU A 98 -3.34 9.67 7.98
CA LEU A 98 -4.25 10.77 8.30
C LEU A 98 -5.63 10.24 8.70
N ILE A 99 -6.46 9.75 7.76
CA ILE A 99 -7.88 9.52 8.04
C ILE A 99 -8.13 8.41 9.06
N THR A 100 -7.35 7.32 9.05
CA THR A 100 -7.50 6.23 10.02
C THR A 100 -6.94 6.58 11.38
N LYS A 101 -5.79 7.23 11.44
CA LYS A 101 -5.19 7.65 12.73
C LYS A 101 -5.95 8.77 13.40
N SER A 102 -6.55 9.69 12.63
CA SER A 102 -7.35 10.79 13.18
C SER A 102 -8.56 10.32 13.99
N VAL A 103 -9.01 9.09 13.79
CA VAL A 103 -10.08 8.51 14.62
C VAL A 103 -9.72 8.51 16.11
N ALA A 104 -8.46 8.26 16.46
CA ALA A 104 -8.05 8.07 17.86
C ALA A 104 -6.84 8.91 18.32
N MET A 105 -6.09 9.56 17.40
CA MET A 105 -4.81 10.21 17.76
C MET A 105 -4.94 11.50 18.56
N TYR A 106 -6.13 12.07 18.67
CA TYR A 106 -6.36 13.33 19.40
C TYR A 106 -6.83 13.14 20.85
N GLY A 107 -6.76 11.91 21.37
CA GLY A 107 -7.12 11.59 22.76
C GLY A 107 -8.61 11.31 22.99
N GLU A 108 -9.44 11.46 21.98
CA GLU A 108 -10.85 11.09 21.97
C GLU A 108 -11.21 10.47 20.61
N CYS A 109 -12.28 9.69 20.56
CA CYS A 109 -12.75 9.12 19.30
C CYS A 109 -13.40 10.22 18.44
N THR A 110 -12.77 10.53 17.31
CA THR A 110 -13.25 11.54 16.35
C THR A 110 -13.95 10.84 15.20
N PRO A 111 -15.22 11.11 14.92
CA PRO A 111 -15.91 10.56 13.75
C PRO A 111 -15.21 10.94 12.45
N MET A 112 -14.90 9.94 11.62
CA MET A 112 -14.20 10.10 10.35
C MET A 112 -15.02 9.46 9.22
N ARG A 113 -16.12 10.11 8.83
CA ARG A 113 -17.08 9.62 7.83
C ARG A 113 -16.56 9.81 6.41
N VAL A 114 -15.53 9.08 6.06
CA VAL A 114 -14.95 9.06 4.72
C VAL A 114 -15.18 7.70 4.10
N VAL A 115 -15.83 7.65 2.93
CA VAL A 115 -15.95 6.44 2.12
C VAL A 115 -15.20 6.63 0.82
N ILE A 116 -14.15 5.84 0.62
CA ILE A 116 -13.32 5.85 -0.59
C ILE A 116 -13.82 4.75 -1.52
N ARG A 117 -14.42 5.14 -2.63
CA ARG A 117 -14.91 4.26 -3.69
C ARG A 117 -13.80 3.96 -4.68
N CYS A 118 -13.62 2.69 -5.00
CA CYS A 118 -12.57 2.22 -5.91
C CYS A 118 -13.13 1.18 -6.89
N PRO A 119 -13.29 1.51 -8.19
CA PRO A 119 -13.52 0.51 -9.24
C PRO A 119 -12.33 -0.44 -9.36
N VAL A 120 -12.55 -1.75 -9.19
CA VAL A 120 -11.51 -2.79 -9.17
C VAL A 120 -11.81 -3.92 -10.16
N GLY A 121 -10.95 -4.92 -10.22
CA GLY A 121 -11.17 -6.17 -10.93
C GLY A 121 -10.79 -6.12 -12.40
N GLY A 122 -10.57 -7.30 -12.98
CA GLY A 122 -10.28 -7.52 -14.38
C GLY A 122 -11.51 -7.79 -15.25
N GLY A 123 -11.32 -8.56 -16.33
CA GLY A 123 -12.40 -9.02 -17.23
C GLY A 123 -12.85 -8.00 -18.27
N ARG A 124 -12.16 -6.85 -18.41
CA ARG A 124 -12.47 -5.79 -19.37
C ARG A 124 -11.31 -5.42 -20.30
N GLY A 125 -10.17 -6.12 -20.18
CA GLY A 125 -9.02 -5.90 -21.06
C GLY A 125 -8.25 -4.59 -20.79
N TYR A 126 -8.36 -4.00 -19.60
CA TYR A 126 -7.66 -2.75 -19.25
C TYR A 126 -6.17 -2.95 -18.92
N GLY A 127 -5.72 -4.20 -18.77
CA GLY A 127 -4.31 -4.54 -18.58
C GLY A 127 -3.78 -4.28 -17.16
N ALA A 128 -2.46 -4.24 -17.07
CA ALA A 128 -1.71 -4.41 -15.83
C ALA A 128 -1.98 -3.37 -14.73
N THR A 129 -2.30 -2.14 -15.10
CA THR A 129 -2.40 -0.99 -14.18
C THR A 129 -3.82 -0.46 -13.99
N HIS A 130 -4.84 -1.19 -14.52
CA HIS A 130 -6.24 -0.79 -14.44
C HIS A 130 -7.17 -1.97 -14.18
N SER A 131 -6.64 -3.13 -13.77
CA SER A 131 -7.41 -4.37 -13.64
C SER A 131 -7.17 -5.09 -12.31
N GLN A 132 -6.40 -4.50 -11.40
CA GLN A 132 -6.06 -5.16 -10.14
C GLN A 132 -7.20 -5.11 -9.13
N SER A 133 -7.16 -6.07 -8.20
CA SER A 133 -8.01 -6.15 -7.01
C SER A 133 -7.12 -5.97 -5.78
N PRO A 134 -6.87 -4.69 -5.33
CA PRO A 134 -5.85 -4.33 -4.36
C PRO A 134 -6.30 -4.47 -2.90
N GLN A 135 -7.46 -5.05 -2.60
CA GLN A 135 -8.06 -5.12 -1.26
C GLN A 135 -7.06 -5.59 -0.19
N LYS A 136 -6.19 -6.57 -0.54
CA LYS A 136 -5.20 -7.14 0.38
C LYS A 136 -4.21 -6.13 0.97
N HIS A 137 -3.95 -5.03 0.28
CA HIS A 137 -2.99 -4.01 0.74
C HIS A 137 -3.54 -3.11 1.85
N PHE A 138 -4.85 -3.16 2.10
CA PHE A 138 -5.54 -2.33 3.09
C PHE A 138 -6.05 -3.14 4.30
N ILE A 139 -5.86 -4.46 4.30
CA ILE A 139 -6.22 -5.33 5.42
C ILE A 139 -5.31 -5.06 6.60
N GLY A 140 -5.87 -5.02 7.81
CA GLY A 140 -5.12 -4.84 9.05
C GLY A 140 -4.78 -3.38 9.39
N ILE A 141 -5.20 -2.40 8.58
CA ILE A 141 -5.08 -0.99 8.96
C ILE A 141 -6.12 -0.69 10.06
N PRO A 142 -5.70 -0.23 11.26
CA PRO A 142 -6.62 0.08 12.34
C PRO A 142 -7.65 1.15 11.92
N HIS A 143 -8.89 1.01 12.39
CA HIS A 143 -10.00 1.92 12.08
C HIS A 143 -10.37 2.03 10.60
N LEU A 144 -9.90 1.14 9.73
CA LEU A 144 -10.31 1.07 8.33
C LEU A 144 -11.22 -0.12 8.10
N ALA A 145 -12.43 0.11 7.62
CA ALA A 145 -13.32 -0.95 7.18
C ALA A 145 -13.25 -1.13 5.66
N LEU A 146 -13.25 -2.37 5.19
CA LEU A 146 -13.26 -2.70 3.77
C LEU A 146 -14.60 -3.31 3.38
N TYR A 147 -15.22 -2.79 2.34
CA TYR A 147 -16.46 -3.28 1.76
C TYR A 147 -16.27 -3.59 0.28
N GLU A 148 -17.08 -4.47 -0.25
CA GLU A 148 -17.16 -4.75 -1.69
C GLU A 148 -18.60 -4.92 -2.14
N LEU A 149 -18.98 -4.24 -3.22
CA LEU A 149 -20.31 -4.38 -3.80
C LEU A 149 -20.51 -5.76 -4.42
N SER A 150 -21.74 -6.25 -4.34
CA SER A 150 -22.16 -7.48 -5.00
C SER A 150 -23.53 -7.29 -5.67
N PRO A 151 -23.95 -8.19 -6.55
CA PRO A 151 -25.28 -8.12 -7.12
C PRO A 151 -26.41 -8.52 -6.14
N LEU A 152 -26.06 -8.99 -4.93
CA LEU A 152 -26.98 -9.50 -3.90
C LEU A 152 -27.35 -8.44 -2.85
N HIS A 153 -26.44 -7.46 -2.59
CA HIS A 153 -26.66 -6.41 -1.60
C HIS A 153 -27.20 -5.12 -2.23
N ASP A 154 -28.01 -4.35 -1.49
CA ASP A 154 -28.39 -2.99 -1.90
C ASP A 154 -27.25 -2.04 -1.55
N ALA A 155 -26.82 -1.22 -2.51
CA ALA A 155 -25.74 -0.27 -2.29
C ALA A 155 -26.07 0.79 -1.22
N ALA A 156 -27.35 1.13 -1.03
CA ALA A 156 -27.75 2.05 0.03
C ALA A 156 -27.54 1.44 1.42
N ASP A 157 -27.83 0.14 1.59
CA ASP A 157 -27.60 -0.56 2.86
C ASP A 157 -26.11 -0.69 3.15
N VAL A 158 -25.29 -0.99 2.14
CA VAL A 158 -23.82 -1.09 2.28
C VAL A 158 -23.22 0.26 2.66
N LEU A 159 -23.60 1.35 1.97
CA LEU A 159 -23.13 2.70 2.30
C LEU A 159 -23.58 3.12 3.70
N ALA A 160 -24.82 2.85 4.06
CA ALA A 160 -25.34 3.15 5.40
C ALA A 160 -24.58 2.34 6.48
N ALA A 161 -24.26 1.07 6.24
CA ALA A 161 -23.48 0.25 7.16
C ALA A 161 -22.06 0.80 7.33
N ALA A 162 -21.42 1.23 6.24
CA ALA A 162 -20.09 1.84 6.28
C ALA A 162 -20.08 3.15 7.08
N LEU A 163 -21.04 4.04 6.84
CA LEU A 163 -21.13 5.36 7.50
C LEU A 163 -21.53 5.28 8.98
N ARG A 164 -22.33 4.26 9.39
CA ARG A 164 -22.72 4.08 10.81
C ARG A 164 -21.56 3.78 11.74
N ARG A 165 -20.41 3.36 11.20
CA ARG A 165 -19.23 3.07 12.02
C ARG A 165 -18.52 4.31 12.53
N ASP A 166 -18.79 5.48 11.93
CA ASP A 166 -18.04 6.73 12.18
C ASP A 166 -16.51 6.60 11.95
N GLU A 167 -16.10 5.54 11.26
CA GLU A 167 -14.72 5.23 10.85
C GLU A 167 -14.61 5.29 9.33
N PRO A 168 -13.42 5.56 8.78
CA PRO A 168 -13.22 5.54 7.33
C PRO A 168 -13.45 4.13 6.75
N ALA A 169 -13.95 4.10 5.53
CA ALA A 169 -14.17 2.86 4.80
C ALA A 169 -13.68 2.95 3.36
N MET A 170 -13.21 1.83 2.82
CA MET A 170 -13.04 1.66 1.38
C MET A 170 -14.18 0.80 0.84
N LEU A 171 -14.75 1.22 -0.28
CA LEU A 171 -15.79 0.49 -1.00
C LEU A 171 -15.25 0.08 -2.37
N PHE A 172 -14.95 -1.18 -2.52
CA PHE A 172 -14.49 -1.77 -3.76
C PHE A 172 -15.68 -2.13 -4.65
N GLU A 173 -15.55 -1.81 -5.93
CA GLU A 173 -16.62 -1.94 -6.91
C GLU A 173 -16.09 -2.68 -8.13
N ASP A 174 -16.27 -4.00 -8.19
CA ASP A 174 -15.79 -4.75 -9.34
C ASP A 174 -16.46 -4.26 -10.63
N LYS A 175 -15.65 -3.88 -11.59
CA LYS A 175 -16.08 -3.26 -12.87
C LYS A 175 -16.99 -4.15 -13.70
N VAL A 176 -16.90 -5.46 -13.57
CA VAL A 176 -17.80 -6.37 -14.30
C VAL A 176 -19.24 -6.28 -13.78
N LEU A 177 -19.41 -5.91 -12.50
CA LEU A 177 -20.72 -5.79 -11.87
C LEU A 177 -21.52 -4.56 -12.33
N TYR A 178 -20.88 -3.47 -12.78
CA TYR A 178 -21.59 -2.24 -13.14
C TYR A 178 -22.70 -2.44 -14.20
N THR A 179 -22.50 -3.36 -15.11
CA THR A 179 -23.49 -3.71 -16.15
C THR A 179 -24.40 -4.87 -15.75
N ARG A 180 -24.10 -5.56 -14.64
CA ARG A 180 -24.93 -6.64 -14.11
C ARG A 180 -26.20 -6.11 -13.46
N ARG A 181 -27.26 -6.93 -13.49
CA ARG A 181 -28.47 -6.66 -12.74
C ARG A 181 -28.37 -7.27 -11.36
N ARG A 182 -28.93 -6.57 -10.39
CA ARG A 182 -29.05 -7.11 -9.03
C ARG A 182 -29.99 -8.29 -9.02
N TYR A 183 -29.72 -9.21 -8.11
CA TYR A 183 -30.70 -10.20 -7.68
C TYR A 183 -31.67 -9.54 -6.69
N VAL A 184 -32.94 -9.84 -6.79
CA VAL A 184 -34.01 -9.25 -5.97
C VAL A 184 -35.00 -10.32 -5.54
N ASP A 185 -35.86 -10.00 -4.58
CA ASP A 185 -36.93 -10.88 -4.11
C ASP A 185 -36.43 -12.23 -3.56
N GLY A 186 -35.20 -12.26 -3.01
CA GLY A 186 -34.62 -13.47 -2.42
C GLY A 186 -34.29 -14.59 -3.42
N ARG A 187 -34.22 -14.29 -4.74
CA ARG A 187 -34.00 -15.30 -5.78
C ARG A 187 -32.85 -14.94 -6.69
N VAL A 188 -32.07 -15.96 -7.02
CA VAL A 188 -31.01 -15.90 -8.03
C VAL A 188 -31.53 -16.40 -9.37
N ASP A 189 -32.18 -17.56 -9.36
CA ASP A 189 -32.84 -18.19 -10.52
C ASP A 189 -34.03 -19.06 -10.07
N ASP A 190 -34.47 -19.98 -10.93
CA ASP A 190 -35.61 -20.88 -10.62
C ASP A 190 -35.29 -21.88 -9.52
N ARG A 191 -34.03 -22.18 -9.27
CA ARG A 191 -33.54 -23.17 -8.31
C ARG A 191 -32.94 -22.51 -7.06
N LEU A 192 -32.10 -21.51 -7.25
CA LEU A 192 -31.31 -20.90 -6.16
C LEU A 192 -32.04 -19.70 -5.56
N ALA A 193 -32.16 -19.71 -4.25
CA ALA A 193 -32.59 -18.57 -3.43
C ALA A 193 -31.40 -17.90 -2.77
N PHE A 194 -31.60 -16.67 -2.28
CA PHE A 194 -30.64 -16.01 -1.40
C PHE A 194 -31.34 -15.31 -0.24
N GLU A 195 -30.62 -15.21 0.86
CA GLU A 195 -31.03 -14.48 2.06
C GLU A 195 -29.85 -13.67 2.60
N LEU A 196 -30.14 -12.50 3.22
CA LEU A 196 -29.12 -11.71 3.91
C LEU A 196 -29.06 -12.13 5.38
N ARG A 197 -27.84 -12.29 5.92
CA ARG A 197 -27.56 -12.79 7.27
C ARG A 197 -26.45 -11.96 7.94
N GLY A 198 -26.30 -12.17 9.26
CA GLY A 198 -25.31 -11.47 10.05
C GLY A 198 -25.71 -10.03 10.39
N ALA A 199 -24.82 -9.32 11.07
CA ALA A 199 -25.03 -7.92 11.40
C ALA A 199 -25.13 -7.07 10.12
N ASP A 200 -26.12 -6.18 10.07
CA ASP A 200 -26.39 -5.31 8.91
C ASP A 200 -26.64 -6.06 7.58
N GLY A 201 -26.98 -7.35 7.62
CA GLY A 201 -27.13 -8.15 6.40
C GLY A 201 -25.81 -8.40 5.66
N ASN A 202 -24.71 -8.46 6.39
CA ASN A 202 -23.36 -8.54 5.83
C ASN A 202 -23.12 -9.73 4.89
N TRP A 203 -23.73 -10.89 5.19
CA TRP A 203 -23.56 -12.10 4.41
C TRP A 203 -24.79 -12.39 3.55
N ALA A 204 -24.63 -12.42 2.24
CA ALA A 204 -25.63 -12.99 1.35
C ALA A 204 -25.35 -14.48 1.18
N ARG A 205 -26.24 -15.33 1.67
CA ARG A 205 -26.20 -16.77 1.51
C ARG A 205 -27.03 -17.18 0.30
N VAL A 206 -26.38 -17.76 -0.70
CA VAL A 206 -27.05 -18.35 -1.88
C VAL A 206 -27.08 -19.86 -1.71
N HIS A 207 -28.26 -20.46 -1.78
CA HIS A 207 -28.48 -21.87 -1.53
C HIS A 207 -29.65 -22.43 -2.35
N ASP A 208 -29.68 -23.73 -2.50
CA ASP A 208 -30.83 -24.48 -3.02
C ASP A 208 -31.72 -24.85 -1.83
N PRO A 209 -32.96 -24.32 -1.71
CA PRO A 209 -33.86 -24.64 -0.58
C PRO A 209 -34.25 -26.13 -0.49
N ASP A 210 -34.19 -26.84 -1.63
CA ASP A 210 -34.56 -28.24 -1.72
C ASP A 210 -33.37 -29.20 -1.52
N ALA A 211 -32.15 -28.65 -1.39
CA ALA A 211 -30.93 -29.44 -1.22
C ALA A 211 -30.89 -30.10 0.15
N THR A 212 -30.51 -31.38 0.17
CA THR A 212 -30.31 -32.15 1.40
C THR A 212 -28.85 -32.56 1.56
N GLY A 213 -28.37 -32.57 2.80
CA GLY A 213 -26.99 -32.94 3.11
C GLY A 213 -26.10 -31.76 3.51
N ALA A 214 -24.90 -32.07 4.01
CA ALA A 214 -23.93 -31.06 4.44
C ALA A 214 -23.34 -30.32 3.23
N PRO A 215 -23.46 -28.98 3.13
CA PRO A 215 -22.95 -28.22 2.00
C PRO A 215 -21.43 -28.03 2.07
N THR A 216 -20.82 -27.84 0.90
CA THR A 216 -19.55 -27.13 0.81
C THR A 216 -19.85 -25.64 0.76
N LEU A 217 -19.26 -24.86 1.66
CA LEU A 217 -19.38 -23.41 1.66
C LEU A 217 -18.32 -22.80 0.74
N VAL A 218 -18.74 -21.96 -0.20
CA VAL A 218 -17.85 -21.16 -1.05
C VAL A 218 -18.01 -19.70 -0.65
N ILE A 219 -17.01 -19.12 -0.02
CA ILE A 219 -16.97 -17.71 0.36
C ILE A 219 -16.32 -16.94 -0.78
N ALA A 220 -17.04 -16.00 -1.41
CA ALA A 220 -16.61 -15.30 -2.60
C ALA A 220 -17.09 -13.85 -2.59
N PRO A 221 -16.20 -12.84 -2.55
CA PRO A 221 -16.61 -11.44 -2.59
C PRO A 221 -17.09 -11.00 -3.97
N GLY A 222 -17.74 -9.89 -4.01
CA GLY A 222 -18.28 -9.07 -5.08
C GLY A 222 -18.20 -9.59 -6.50
N GLY A 223 -17.11 -9.29 -7.18
CA GLY A 223 -16.91 -9.67 -8.59
C GLY A 223 -16.82 -11.16 -8.85
N VAL A 224 -16.39 -11.93 -7.86
CA VAL A 224 -16.24 -13.41 -7.95
C VAL A 224 -17.57 -14.14 -7.69
N ALA A 225 -18.56 -13.47 -7.08
CA ALA A 225 -19.83 -14.08 -6.67
C ALA A 225 -20.57 -14.80 -7.81
N ASP A 226 -20.72 -14.17 -8.97
CA ASP A 226 -21.38 -14.80 -10.13
C ASP A 226 -20.66 -16.07 -10.60
N GLY A 227 -19.32 -16.06 -10.60
CA GLY A 227 -18.50 -17.23 -10.92
C GLY A 227 -18.67 -18.37 -9.92
N ALA A 228 -18.73 -18.02 -8.62
CA ALA A 228 -18.98 -18.98 -7.54
C ALA A 228 -20.40 -19.58 -7.60
N ILE A 229 -21.42 -18.76 -7.89
CA ILE A 229 -22.81 -19.21 -8.09
C ILE A 229 -22.90 -20.18 -9.28
N ALA A 230 -22.27 -19.82 -10.41
CA ALA A 230 -22.23 -20.69 -11.57
C ALA A 230 -21.49 -22.02 -11.28
N ALA A 231 -20.40 -21.98 -10.50
CA ALA A 231 -19.70 -23.19 -10.05
C ALA A 231 -20.57 -24.05 -9.13
N ALA A 232 -21.32 -23.43 -8.21
CA ALA A 232 -22.25 -24.12 -7.31
C ALA A 232 -23.37 -24.81 -8.09
N THR A 233 -23.99 -24.15 -9.07
CA THR A 233 -25.00 -24.72 -9.96
C THR A 233 -24.46 -25.97 -10.67
N ARG A 234 -23.27 -25.86 -11.29
CA ARG A 234 -22.64 -26.99 -12.01
C ARG A 234 -22.16 -28.12 -11.10
N ALA A 235 -21.77 -27.80 -9.87
CA ALA A 235 -21.43 -28.81 -8.86
C ALA A 235 -22.68 -29.57 -8.41
N ALA A 236 -23.82 -28.87 -8.27
CA ALA A 236 -25.09 -29.48 -7.93
C ALA A 236 -25.60 -30.46 -9.01
N GLU A 237 -25.39 -30.16 -10.31
CA GLU A 237 -25.65 -31.09 -11.42
C GLU A 237 -24.82 -32.38 -11.30
N ARG A 238 -23.69 -32.33 -10.57
CA ARG A 238 -22.78 -33.46 -10.28
C ARG A 238 -23.00 -34.07 -8.89
N GLY A 239 -24.14 -33.76 -8.24
CA GLY A 239 -24.53 -34.34 -6.97
C GLY A 239 -23.79 -33.77 -5.75
N ARG A 240 -23.24 -32.56 -5.84
CA ARG A 240 -22.63 -31.83 -4.71
C ARG A 240 -23.57 -30.75 -4.19
N THR A 241 -23.79 -30.70 -2.89
CA THR A 241 -24.48 -29.60 -2.24
C THR A 241 -23.47 -28.48 -1.99
N VAL A 242 -23.73 -27.28 -2.51
CA VAL A 242 -22.85 -26.11 -2.39
C VAL A 242 -23.69 -24.90 -2.02
N GLU A 243 -23.21 -24.12 -1.08
CA GLU A 243 -23.75 -22.82 -0.74
C GLU A 243 -22.69 -21.75 -1.00
N VAL A 244 -23.11 -20.58 -1.54
CA VAL A 244 -22.19 -19.46 -1.79
C VAL A 244 -22.49 -18.36 -0.78
N LEU A 245 -21.45 -17.91 -0.09
CA LEU A 245 -21.50 -16.85 0.91
C LEU A 245 -20.78 -15.63 0.37
N VAL A 246 -21.50 -14.53 0.20
CA VAL A 246 -20.96 -13.30 -0.36
C VAL A 246 -20.98 -12.22 0.71
N PRO A 247 -19.82 -11.73 1.16
CA PRO A 247 -19.76 -10.63 2.12
C PRO A 247 -19.97 -9.27 1.46
N ALA A 248 -20.64 -8.35 2.14
CA ALA A 248 -20.58 -6.93 1.82
C ALA A 248 -19.37 -6.27 2.49
N ARG A 249 -19.07 -6.61 3.76
CA ARG A 249 -17.88 -6.15 4.48
C ARG A 249 -16.81 -7.23 4.45
N LEU A 250 -15.66 -6.91 3.87
CA LEU A 250 -14.51 -7.79 3.80
C LEU A 250 -13.68 -7.77 5.09
N TYR A 251 -13.53 -6.56 5.69
CA TYR A 251 -12.72 -6.38 6.89
C TYR A 251 -13.32 -5.31 7.82
N PRO A 252 -13.33 -5.51 9.14
CA PRO A 252 -13.00 -6.78 9.81
C PRO A 252 -13.97 -7.92 9.45
N VAL A 253 -13.44 -9.14 9.41
CA VAL A 253 -14.20 -10.34 9.03
C VAL A 253 -15.28 -10.64 10.08
N ASP A 254 -16.50 -10.85 9.65
CA ASP A 254 -17.63 -11.22 10.51
C ASP A 254 -17.74 -12.76 10.64
N VAL A 255 -16.97 -13.35 11.55
CA VAL A 255 -16.98 -14.81 11.80
C VAL A 255 -18.26 -15.24 12.50
N ASP A 256 -18.83 -14.41 13.37
CA ASP A 256 -20.02 -14.75 14.13
C ASP A 256 -21.24 -14.98 13.22
N GLY A 257 -21.35 -14.20 12.14
CA GLY A 257 -22.39 -14.38 11.13
C GLY A 257 -22.31 -15.69 10.34
N LEU A 258 -21.20 -16.43 10.47
CA LEU A 258 -20.97 -17.70 9.77
C LEU A 258 -21.08 -18.94 10.66
N ARG A 259 -21.09 -18.82 11.98
CA ARG A 259 -20.93 -19.95 12.92
C ARG A 259 -21.93 -21.10 12.71
N ASP A 260 -23.19 -20.79 12.53
CA ASP A 260 -24.24 -21.76 12.33
C ASP A 260 -24.15 -22.49 10.96
N LEU A 261 -23.61 -21.80 9.95
CA LEU A 261 -23.36 -22.37 8.62
C LEU A 261 -22.13 -23.30 8.64
N LEU A 262 -21.08 -22.90 9.37
CA LEU A 262 -19.85 -23.70 9.53
C LEU A 262 -20.11 -25.03 10.24
N ASP A 263 -20.95 -25.07 11.28
CA ASP A 263 -21.27 -26.29 12.02
C ASP A 263 -21.92 -27.35 11.13
N GLY A 264 -22.70 -26.92 10.15
CA GLY A 264 -23.36 -27.80 9.18
C GLY A 264 -22.53 -28.15 7.95
N ALA A 265 -21.41 -27.49 7.75
CA ALA A 265 -20.65 -27.54 6.50
C ALA A 265 -19.75 -28.78 6.40
N HIS A 266 -19.65 -29.32 5.17
CA HIS A 266 -18.69 -30.36 4.81
C HIS A 266 -17.28 -29.85 4.64
N GLY A 267 -17.11 -28.66 4.06
CA GLY A 267 -15.84 -27.98 3.82
C GLY A 267 -16.02 -26.51 3.48
N VAL A 268 -14.94 -25.75 3.54
CA VAL A 268 -14.94 -24.31 3.29
C VAL A 268 -13.90 -23.98 2.22
N ILE A 269 -14.31 -23.25 1.20
CA ILE A 269 -13.46 -22.72 0.14
C ILE A 269 -13.59 -21.19 0.16
N VAL A 270 -12.48 -20.45 0.13
CA VAL A 270 -12.48 -19.02 -0.10
C VAL A 270 -11.93 -18.74 -1.50
N ALA A 271 -12.73 -18.07 -2.33
CA ALA A 271 -12.42 -17.74 -3.71
C ALA A 271 -12.33 -16.23 -3.87
N GLU A 272 -11.20 -15.71 -4.36
CA GLU A 272 -10.99 -14.28 -4.55
C GLU A 272 -10.18 -13.93 -5.80
N GLU A 273 -10.44 -12.78 -6.40
CA GLU A 273 -9.63 -12.24 -7.49
C GLU A 273 -8.46 -11.45 -6.92
N SER A 274 -7.40 -12.15 -6.55
CA SER A 274 -6.14 -11.58 -6.07
C SER A 274 -5.01 -12.56 -6.34
N THR A 275 -3.78 -12.07 -6.49
CA THR A 275 -2.60 -12.94 -6.51
C THR A 275 -2.34 -13.55 -5.13
N ALA A 276 -1.78 -14.75 -5.06
CA ALA A 276 -1.46 -15.43 -3.81
C ALA A 276 -0.54 -14.60 -2.89
N GLY A 277 -0.62 -14.86 -1.59
CA GLY A 277 0.19 -14.21 -0.54
C GLY A 277 -0.47 -12.98 0.08
N GLY A 278 -0.72 -13.03 1.40
CA GLY A 278 -1.32 -11.95 2.18
C GLY A 278 -2.71 -11.54 1.71
N THR A 279 -3.48 -12.45 1.14
CA THR A 279 -4.78 -12.19 0.53
C THR A 279 -5.88 -12.06 1.58
N TRP A 280 -7.03 -11.49 1.20
CA TRP A 280 -8.23 -11.49 2.04
C TRP A 280 -8.66 -12.90 2.45
N GLY A 281 -8.60 -13.86 1.53
CA GLY A 281 -8.92 -15.25 1.84
C GLY A 281 -7.99 -15.87 2.88
N SER A 282 -6.72 -15.45 2.91
CA SER A 282 -5.78 -15.85 3.96
C SER A 282 -6.19 -15.30 5.32
N GLU A 283 -6.66 -14.06 5.39
CA GLU A 283 -7.21 -13.47 6.63
C GLU A 283 -8.48 -14.19 7.07
N VAL A 284 -9.42 -14.44 6.14
CA VAL A 284 -10.63 -15.24 6.44
C VAL A 284 -10.26 -16.61 7.00
N ALA A 285 -9.34 -17.33 6.37
CA ALA A 285 -8.89 -18.63 6.83
C ALA A 285 -8.27 -18.57 8.23
N ALA A 286 -7.41 -17.59 8.49
CA ALA A 286 -6.78 -17.38 9.79
C ALA A 286 -7.82 -17.09 10.88
N ARG A 287 -8.80 -16.23 10.60
CA ARG A 287 -9.90 -15.90 11.53
C ARG A 287 -10.80 -17.10 11.80
N LEU A 288 -11.17 -17.84 10.76
CA LEU A 288 -11.98 -19.06 10.93
C LEU A 288 -11.24 -20.12 11.75
N HIS A 289 -9.92 -20.29 11.55
CA HIS A 289 -9.13 -21.20 12.37
C HIS A 289 -9.01 -20.72 13.83
N ALA A 290 -8.82 -19.41 14.06
CA ALA A 290 -8.69 -18.89 15.41
C ALA A 290 -10.00 -18.92 16.19
N GLU A 291 -11.14 -18.63 15.56
CA GLU A 291 -12.41 -18.36 16.25
C GLU A 291 -13.46 -19.45 16.08
N ALA A 292 -13.34 -20.29 15.04
CA ALA A 292 -14.33 -21.30 14.68
C ALA A 292 -13.75 -22.69 14.42
N TRP A 293 -12.49 -22.96 14.79
CA TRP A 293 -11.81 -24.24 14.57
C TRP A 293 -12.66 -25.48 14.88
N PRO A 294 -13.37 -25.57 16.03
CA PRO A 294 -14.16 -26.76 16.35
C PRO A 294 -15.31 -27.03 15.37
N LEU A 295 -15.73 -26.06 14.59
CA LEU A 295 -16.80 -26.17 13.60
C LEU A 295 -16.29 -26.61 12.23
N LEU A 296 -14.97 -26.47 11.96
CA LEU A 296 -14.36 -26.84 10.69
C LEU A 296 -14.15 -28.36 10.60
N ARG A 297 -14.49 -28.94 9.45
CA ARG A 297 -14.29 -30.38 9.16
C ARG A 297 -12.95 -30.66 8.48
N GLY A 298 -12.20 -29.64 8.13
CA GLY A 298 -10.90 -29.71 7.46
C GLY A 298 -10.30 -28.32 7.28
N PRO A 299 -9.16 -28.21 6.59
CA PRO A 299 -8.56 -26.93 6.29
C PRO A 299 -9.48 -26.06 5.42
N VAL A 300 -9.39 -24.74 5.58
CA VAL A 300 -10.01 -23.80 4.66
C VAL A 300 -9.17 -23.75 3.39
N GLU A 301 -9.80 -24.08 2.26
CA GLU A 301 -9.16 -24.12 0.95
C GLU A 301 -9.19 -22.73 0.29
N LEU A 302 -8.07 -22.28 -0.26
CA LEU A 302 -7.97 -20.99 -0.95
C LEU A 302 -7.88 -21.18 -2.46
N VAL A 303 -8.62 -20.36 -3.20
CA VAL A 303 -8.59 -20.30 -4.66
C VAL A 303 -8.45 -18.84 -5.08
N SER A 304 -7.36 -18.52 -5.75
CA SER A 304 -7.02 -17.16 -6.16
C SER A 304 -6.65 -17.09 -7.64
N SER A 305 -6.50 -15.88 -8.16
CA SER A 305 -5.94 -15.63 -9.48
C SER A 305 -4.51 -16.16 -9.59
N ALA A 306 -4.05 -16.40 -10.82
CA ALA A 306 -2.67 -16.81 -11.06
C ALA A 306 -1.69 -15.70 -10.64
N ASP A 307 -0.51 -16.09 -10.12
CA ASP A 307 0.55 -15.14 -9.74
C ASP A 307 1.25 -14.59 -10.99
N ARG A 308 0.56 -13.68 -11.67
CA ARG A 308 1.01 -13.04 -12.92
C ARG A 308 0.44 -11.64 -13.05
N VAL A 309 1.15 -10.78 -13.77
CA VAL A 309 0.64 -9.50 -14.23
C VAL A 309 -0.54 -9.70 -15.18
N ILE A 310 -1.62 -8.95 -14.98
CA ILE A 310 -2.86 -9.08 -15.76
C ILE A 310 -2.64 -8.48 -17.16
N PRO A 311 -2.74 -9.28 -18.23
CA PRO A 311 -2.57 -8.78 -19.60
C PRO A 311 -3.85 -8.12 -20.12
N SER A 312 -3.71 -7.21 -21.10
CA SER A 312 -4.85 -6.53 -21.74
C SER A 312 -5.62 -7.39 -22.77
N ALA A 313 -4.96 -8.41 -23.34
CA ALA A 313 -5.61 -9.28 -24.31
C ALA A 313 -6.63 -10.21 -23.62
N PRO A 314 -7.94 -10.19 -23.99
CA PRO A 314 -8.98 -10.90 -23.23
C PRO A 314 -8.77 -12.41 -23.09
N HIS A 315 -8.15 -13.06 -24.07
CA HIS A 315 -7.88 -14.50 -24.01
C HIS A 315 -6.74 -14.84 -23.03
N LEU A 316 -5.75 -13.95 -22.85
CA LEU A 316 -4.68 -14.09 -21.88
C LEU A 316 -5.15 -13.66 -20.49
N GLU A 317 -5.92 -12.58 -20.39
CA GLU A 317 -6.53 -12.10 -19.15
C GLU A 317 -7.30 -13.24 -18.45
N ARG A 318 -8.14 -13.98 -19.20
CA ARG A 318 -8.87 -15.15 -18.67
C ARG A 318 -7.98 -16.29 -18.17
N THR A 319 -6.71 -16.35 -18.54
CA THR A 319 -5.77 -17.36 -17.99
C THR A 319 -5.15 -16.93 -16.67
N VAL A 320 -5.30 -15.67 -16.29
CA VAL A 320 -4.76 -15.08 -15.06
C VAL A 320 -5.84 -14.91 -14.00
N LEU A 321 -6.99 -14.37 -14.39
CA LEU A 321 -8.09 -14.11 -13.47
C LEU A 321 -8.77 -15.39 -13.00
N LEU A 322 -9.32 -15.33 -11.77
CA LEU A 322 -10.08 -16.44 -11.22
C LEU A 322 -11.39 -16.66 -12.00
N GLY A 323 -11.56 -17.83 -12.59
CA GLY A 323 -12.75 -18.20 -13.32
C GLY A 323 -13.57 -19.29 -12.64
N THR A 324 -14.81 -19.47 -13.10
CA THR A 324 -15.76 -20.49 -12.60
C THR A 324 -15.18 -21.91 -12.59
N GLU A 325 -14.36 -22.27 -13.61
CA GLU A 325 -13.78 -23.62 -13.71
C GLU A 325 -12.82 -23.93 -12.54
N ALA A 326 -12.00 -22.94 -12.14
CA ALA A 326 -11.06 -23.14 -11.04
C ALA A 326 -11.81 -23.35 -9.70
N ILE A 327 -12.90 -22.62 -9.48
CA ILE A 327 -13.76 -22.78 -8.30
C ILE A 327 -14.43 -24.16 -8.33
N LEU A 328 -15.03 -24.52 -9.47
CA LEU A 328 -15.69 -25.83 -9.63
C LEU A 328 -14.71 -26.98 -9.40
N ASP A 329 -13.51 -26.90 -9.97
CA ASP A 329 -12.46 -27.90 -9.82
C ASP A 329 -12.07 -28.09 -8.35
N ARG A 330 -11.98 -26.98 -7.58
CA ARG A 330 -11.71 -27.02 -6.15
C ARG A 330 -12.87 -27.69 -5.38
N ILE A 331 -14.12 -27.35 -5.67
CA ILE A 331 -15.30 -27.98 -5.07
C ILE A 331 -15.29 -29.50 -5.31
N MET A 332 -14.99 -29.93 -6.54
CA MET A 332 -15.01 -31.34 -6.91
C MET A 332 -13.85 -32.15 -6.31
N ARG A 333 -12.73 -31.51 -5.98
CA ARG A 333 -11.58 -32.16 -5.30
C ARG A 333 -11.77 -32.39 -3.81
N LEU A 334 -12.66 -31.65 -3.17
CA LEU A 334 -12.98 -31.96 -1.77
C LEU A 334 -13.54 -33.39 -1.67
N PRO A 335 -13.15 -34.17 -0.65
CA PRO A 335 -13.71 -35.49 -0.44
C PRO A 335 -15.24 -35.46 -0.51
N ALA A 336 -15.91 -36.53 -0.92
CA ALA A 336 -17.36 -36.60 -0.81
C ALA A 336 -17.76 -36.60 0.65
N ALA A 337 -18.86 -35.92 1.01
CA ALA A 337 -19.37 -35.92 2.38
C ALA A 337 -19.60 -37.35 2.83
N VAL A 338 -18.79 -37.84 3.75
CA VAL A 338 -19.08 -39.11 4.47
C VAL A 338 -20.08 -38.75 5.57
N PRO A 339 -21.21 -39.43 5.71
CA PRO A 339 -22.10 -39.20 6.83
C PRO A 339 -21.32 -39.51 8.13
N VAL A 340 -20.85 -38.48 8.80
CA VAL A 340 -20.32 -38.67 10.16
C VAL A 340 -21.52 -38.75 11.08
N PRO A 341 -21.64 -39.81 11.88
CA PRO A 341 -22.66 -39.85 12.92
C PRO A 341 -22.49 -38.61 13.79
N ARG A 342 -23.54 -37.81 13.93
CA ARG A 342 -23.56 -36.75 14.93
C ARG A 342 -23.28 -37.38 16.28
N THR A 343 -22.10 -37.17 16.81
CA THR A 343 -21.91 -37.27 18.25
C THR A 343 -22.70 -36.11 18.83
N ASP A 344 -23.81 -36.39 19.48
CA ASP A 344 -24.53 -35.44 20.30
C ASP A 344 -23.52 -34.85 21.30
N HIS A 345 -22.97 -33.72 20.98
CA HIS A 345 -22.39 -32.84 21.98
C HIS A 345 -23.58 -32.12 22.64
N SER A 346 -24.31 -32.83 23.47
CA SER A 346 -25.04 -32.18 24.56
C SER A 346 -24.05 -31.27 25.25
N PRO A 347 -24.37 -29.98 25.44
CA PRO A 347 -23.49 -29.10 26.17
C PRO A 347 -23.19 -29.78 27.50
N ALA A 348 -21.92 -30.11 27.73
CA ALA A 348 -21.45 -30.54 29.02
C ALA A 348 -21.99 -29.52 30.02
N GLY A 349 -22.67 -29.98 31.05
CA GLY A 349 -23.22 -29.12 32.10
C GLY A 349 -22.14 -28.19 32.63
N PRO A 350 -22.51 -27.07 33.24
CA PRO A 350 -21.55 -26.07 33.70
C PRO A 350 -20.44 -26.76 34.49
N PRO A 351 -19.17 -26.34 34.27
CA PRO A 351 -18.06 -26.93 35.02
C PRO A 351 -18.35 -26.77 36.51
N PRO A 352 -18.01 -27.79 37.34
CA PRO A 352 -18.21 -27.70 38.76
C PRO A 352 -17.50 -26.47 39.31
N ASP A 353 -18.21 -25.74 40.15
CA ASP A 353 -17.73 -24.58 40.89
C ASP A 353 -16.34 -24.86 41.48
N PRO A 354 -15.30 -24.07 41.20
CA PRO A 354 -13.99 -24.24 41.82
C PRO A 354 -13.99 -23.65 43.22
N THR A 355 -14.73 -24.25 44.15
CA THR A 355 -14.51 -24.04 45.59
C THR A 355 -13.56 -25.13 46.09
N SER A 356 -12.30 -25.00 45.66
CA SER A 356 -11.16 -25.52 46.42
C SER A 356 -10.27 -24.34 46.70
N ALA A 357 -10.23 -23.95 47.96
CA ALA A 357 -9.44 -22.83 48.46
C ALA A 357 -7.98 -22.98 48.02
N ALA A 358 -7.53 -22.13 47.10
CA ALA A 358 -6.12 -21.91 46.85
C ALA A 358 -5.47 -21.30 48.10
N PRO A 359 -4.24 -21.67 48.46
CA PRO A 359 -3.54 -21.07 49.61
C PRO A 359 -3.39 -19.56 49.38
N SER A 360 -3.83 -18.80 50.35
CA SER A 360 -3.81 -17.34 50.35
C SER A 360 -2.38 -16.82 50.39
N GLY A 361 -1.85 -16.45 49.22
CA GLY A 361 -0.60 -15.70 49.09
C GLY A 361 -0.87 -14.17 48.98
N VAL A 362 0.12 -13.34 49.29
CA VAL A 362 0.03 -11.89 49.11
C VAL A 362 0.27 -11.58 47.61
N PRO A 363 -0.65 -10.86 46.95
CA PRO A 363 -0.50 -10.52 45.53
C PRO A 363 0.73 -9.59 45.31
N VAL A 364 1.33 -9.77 44.15
CA VAL A 364 2.33 -8.86 43.59
C VAL A 364 1.63 -7.99 42.56
N ASP A 365 1.22 -6.79 42.98
CA ASP A 365 0.50 -5.88 42.11
C ASP A 365 1.48 -4.98 41.35
N VAL A 366 1.17 -4.63 40.10
CA VAL A 366 1.94 -3.65 39.31
C VAL A 366 1.57 -2.25 39.79
N PRO A 367 2.50 -1.48 40.40
CA PRO A 367 2.18 -0.12 40.86
C PRO A 367 1.95 0.80 39.62
N ARG A 368 1.28 1.94 39.85
CA ARG A 368 1.17 2.96 38.78
C ARG A 368 2.51 3.67 38.60
N LEU A 369 3.30 3.26 37.63
CA LEU A 369 4.64 3.74 37.35
C LEU A 369 4.65 5.04 36.54
N ASN A 370 3.64 5.26 35.70
CA ASN A 370 3.46 6.47 34.91
C ASN A 370 1.99 6.89 34.94
N PRO A 371 1.66 8.17 35.22
CA PRO A 371 0.26 8.63 35.28
C PRO A 371 -0.49 8.57 33.93
N ASN A 372 0.25 8.51 32.83
CA ASN A 372 -0.34 8.52 31.46
C ASN A 372 -0.44 7.12 30.81
N ASP A 373 -0.02 6.06 31.50
CA ASP A 373 -0.06 4.71 30.96
C ASP A 373 -1.22 3.92 31.60
N ASP A 374 -2.02 3.31 30.76
CA ASP A 374 -3.15 2.46 31.17
C ASP A 374 -2.77 0.97 31.21
N SER A 375 -1.63 0.58 30.65
CA SER A 375 -1.05 -0.75 30.74
C SER A 375 0.47 -0.73 30.59
N TYR A 376 1.13 -1.80 31.07
CA TYR A 376 2.55 -2.08 30.97
C TYR A 376 2.75 -3.47 30.42
N VAL A 377 3.87 -3.73 29.73
CA VAL A 377 4.20 -5.08 29.23
C VAL A 377 5.17 -5.76 30.20
N LEU A 378 4.85 -6.95 30.68
CA LEU A 378 5.77 -7.76 31.49
C LEU A 378 6.89 -8.29 30.58
N LEU A 379 8.10 -7.72 30.68
CA LEU A 379 9.23 -8.10 29.84
C LEU A 379 9.89 -9.39 30.28
N GLU A 380 10.13 -9.55 31.58
CA GLU A 380 10.76 -10.75 32.11
C GLU A 380 10.46 -10.92 33.60
N TRP A 381 10.55 -12.16 34.07
CA TRP A 381 10.66 -12.49 35.47
C TRP A 381 12.12 -12.64 35.85
N LEU A 382 12.58 -11.83 36.79
CA LEU A 382 13.97 -11.83 37.27
C LEU A 382 14.27 -13.00 38.22
N VAL A 383 13.21 -13.61 38.76
CA VAL A 383 13.28 -14.74 39.68
C VAL A 383 12.38 -15.85 39.17
N ALA A 384 12.83 -17.11 39.21
CA ALA A 384 12.08 -18.26 38.70
C ALA A 384 10.81 -18.55 39.54
N ASP A 385 9.77 -19.11 38.89
CA ASP A 385 8.57 -19.58 39.58
C ASP A 385 8.91 -20.62 40.66
N GLY A 386 8.38 -20.43 41.86
CA GLY A 386 8.66 -21.27 43.00
C GLY A 386 9.94 -20.97 43.78
N ALA A 387 10.72 -19.98 43.38
CA ALA A 387 11.91 -19.55 44.13
C ALA A 387 11.54 -18.72 45.36
N THR A 388 12.41 -18.75 46.37
CA THR A 388 12.26 -17.93 47.56
C THR A 388 12.81 -16.54 47.29
N VAL A 389 12.07 -15.52 47.67
CA VAL A 389 12.42 -14.10 47.50
C VAL A 389 12.42 -13.39 48.86
N GLU A 390 13.25 -12.34 48.99
CA GLU A 390 13.28 -11.46 50.16
C GLU A 390 12.49 -10.17 49.88
N ALA A 391 12.03 -9.51 50.92
CA ALA A 391 11.35 -8.22 50.78
C ALA A 391 12.29 -7.19 50.17
N GLY A 392 11.87 -6.51 49.11
CA GLY A 392 12.66 -5.55 48.35
C GLY A 392 13.53 -6.13 47.23
N GLU A 393 13.54 -7.45 47.04
CA GLU A 393 14.26 -8.13 45.94
C GLU A 393 13.55 -7.88 44.61
N PRO A 394 14.24 -7.47 43.51
CA PRO A 394 13.68 -7.33 42.18
C PRO A 394 13.20 -8.68 41.66
N ILE A 395 11.92 -8.78 41.25
CA ILE A 395 11.29 -10.04 40.86
C ILE A 395 10.77 -10.05 39.41
N ALA A 396 10.48 -8.87 38.87
CA ALA A 396 10.02 -8.74 37.49
C ALA A 396 10.43 -7.41 36.89
N ALA A 397 10.55 -7.34 35.55
CA ALA A 397 10.75 -6.10 34.81
C ALA A 397 9.55 -5.83 33.90
N VAL A 398 9.02 -4.61 33.93
CA VAL A 398 7.90 -4.16 33.12
C VAL A 398 8.30 -2.97 32.25
N GLU A 399 7.83 -2.93 31.03
CA GLU A 399 8.03 -1.83 30.09
C GLU A 399 6.86 -0.84 30.19
N THR A 400 7.21 0.41 30.40
CA THR A 400 6.31 1.56 30.32
C THR A 400 6.52 2.31 29.02
N SER A 401 5.67 3.28 28.69
CA SER A 401 5.86 4.12 27.48
C SER A 401 7.19 4.90 27.45
N LYS A 402 7.94 4.95 28.55
CA LYS A 402 9.15 5.78 28.69
C LYS A 402 10.39 5.05 29.20
N ALA A 403 10.25 3.94 29.91
CA ALA A 403 11.36 3.23 30.55
C ALA A 403 10.99 1.79 30.89
N ILE A 404 12.01 0.98 31.17
CA ILE A 404 11.84 -0.33 31.80
C ILE A 404 12.01 -0.12 33.31
N GLU A 405 11.03 -0.61 34.11
CA GLU A 405 11.01 -0.48 35.55
C GLU A 405 11.01 -1.86 36.22
N GLU A 406 11.77 -2.02 37.27
CA GLU A 406 11.83 -3.26 38.04
C GLU A 406 10.81 -3.26 39.16
N LEU A 407 10.07 -4.34 39.31
CA LEU A 407 9.12 -4.57 40.40
C LEU A 407 9.78 -5.42 41.47
N ALA A 408 9.72 -4.96 42.72
CA ALA A 408 10.31 -5.63 43.86
C ALA A 408 9.26 -6.42 44.68
N ALA A 409 9.69 -7.52 45.29
CA ALA A 409 8.89 -8.31 46.20
C ALA A 409 8.42 -7.49 47.43
N THR A 410 7.13 -7.51 47.70
CA THR A 410 6.55 -6.75 48.85
C THR A 410 6.81 -7.40 50.20
N GLN A 411 7.16 -8.68 50.23
CA GLN A 411 7.51 -9.45 51.43
C GLN A 411 8.39 -10.66 51.09
N ALA A 412 9.01 -11.27 52.09
CA ALA A 412 9.75 -12.52 51.91
C ALA A 412 8.77 -13.71 51.81
N GLY A 413 9.10 -14.67 50.93
CA GLY A 413 8.31 -15.87 50.69
C GLY A 413 8.65 -16.61 49.41
N VAL A 414 7.78 -17.46 48.93
CA VAL A 414 7.96 -18.22 47.66
C VAL A 414 7.12 -17.55 46.59
N LEU A 415 7.78 -17.08 45.52
CA LEU A 415 7.14 -16.42 44.40
C LEU A 415 6.36 -17.44 43.56
N ARG A 416 5.12 -17.10 43.21
CA ARG A 416 4.32 -17.76 42.18
C ARG A 416 3.98 -16.76 41.09
N GLN A 417 4.30 -17.11 39.86
CA GLN A 417 4.05 -16.31 38.67
C GLN A 417 2.67 -16.67 38.12
N ASP A 418 1.76 -15.69 38.07
CA ASP A 418 0.40 -15.90 37.56
C ASP A 418 0.24 -15.38 36.12
N VAL A 419 1.20 -14.56 35.63
CA VAL A 419 1.17 -13.91 34.32
C VAL A 419 2.41 -14.29 33.50
N ALA A 420 2.21 -14.60 32.22
CA ALA A 420 3.31 -14.95 31.31
C ALA A 420 4.08 -13.72 30.82
N VAL A 421 5.36 -13.88 30.51
CA VAL A 421 6.19 -12.85 29.85
C VAL A 421 5.55 -12.45 28.52
N GLY A 422 5.53 -11.14 28.24
CA GLY A 422 4.89 -10.54 27.06
C GLY A 422 3.42 -10.17 27.25
N ALA A 423 2.83 -10.40 28.42
CA ALA A 423 1.44 -10.05 28.69
C ALA A 423 1.30 -8.57 29.12
N ASP A 424 0.18 -7.96 28.73
CA ASP A 424 -0.24 -6.64 29.18
C ASP A 424 -0.75 -6.67 30.62
N CYS A 425 -0.23 -5.77 31.46
CA CYS A 425 -0.56 -5.66 32.88
C CYS A 425 -1.07 -4.26 33.18
N ALA A 426 -2.33 -4.14 33.64
CA ALA A 426 -2.88 -2.85 34.05
C ALA A 426 -2.27 -2.40 35.41
N PRO A 427 -2.13 -1.07 35.65
CA PRO A 427 -1.79 -0.57 36.97
C PRO A 427 -2.75 -1.07 38.05
N GLY A 428 -2.21 -1.68 39.13
CA GLY A 428 -2.99 -2.31 40.21
C GLY A 428 -3.40 -3.76 39.93
N ALA A 429 -3.07 -4.33 38.78
CA ALA A 429 -3.36 -5.73 38.50
C ALA A 429 -2.30 -6.66 39.15
N PRO A 430 -2.69 -7.80 39.72
CA PRO A 430 -1.75 -8.78 40.25
C PRO A 430 -1.10 -9.56 39.10
N ILE A 431 0.23 -9.65 39.10
CA ILE A 431 0.99 -10.46 38.13
C ILE A 431 1.48 -11.78 38.71
N GLY A 432 1.49 -11.88 40.04
CA GLY A 432 1.93 -13.06 40.78
C GLY A 432 1.52 -12.97 42.23
N ARG A 433 1.97 -13.93 43.04
CA ARG A 433 1.75 -13.93 44.49
C ARG A 433 2.95 -14.47 45.24
N ILE A 434 3.16 -14.01 46.46
CA ILE A 434 4.20 -14.50 47.36
C ILE A 434 3.53 -15.33 48.45
N LEU A 435 3.84 -16.63 48.49
CA LEU A 435 3.36 -17.58 49.48
C LEU A 435 4.27 -17.59 50.71
N PRO A 436 3.75 -17.84 51.93
CA PRO A 436 4.57 -18.02 53.12
C PRO A 436 5.59 -19.15 52.92
N ALA A 437 6.85 -18.94 53.27
CA ALA A 437 7.87 -19.97 53.21
C ALA A 437 7.51 -21.16 54.10
N PRO A 438 7.64 -22.44 53.66
CA PRO A 438 7.39 -23.60 54.51
C PRO A 438 8.41 -23.60 55.67
N VAL A 439 7.92 -23.82 56.91
CA VAL A 439 8.78 -23.95 58.09
C VAL A 439 9.67 -25.18 57.91
N PRO A 440 11.00 -25.08 58.05
CA PRO A 440 11.90 -26.23 57.82
C PRO A 440 11.70 -27.33 58.88
N LEU A 441 11.52 -28.56 58.46
CA LEU A 441 11.75 -29.74 59.29
C LEU A 441 13.23 -29.93 59.53
N PRO A 442 13.70 -30.46 60.70
CA PRO A 442 15.09 -30.52 61.05
C PRO A 442 15.87 -31.43 60.08
N ALA A 443 16.99 -30.92 59.59
CA ALA A 443 17.84 -31.48 58.57
C ALA A 443 18.60 -32.74 59.04
N VAL A 444 18.61 -33.74 58.15
CA VAL A 444 19.59 -34.84 58.13
C VAL A 444 20.93 -34.23 57.61
N PRO A 445 22.10 -34.52 58.24
CA PRO A 445 23.35 -33.87 57.83
C PRO A 445 23.78 -34.24 56.41
N ALA A 446 24.06 -33.23 55.62
CA ALA A 446 24.52 -33.32 54.27
C ALA A 446 26.04 -33.61 54.21
N PRO A 447 26.52 -34.29 53.15
CA PRO A 447 27.95 -34.50 52.92
C PRO A 447 28.66 -33.16 52.61
N VAL A 448 29.93 -33.12 53.06
CA VAL A 448 30.82 -31.94 52.99
C VAL A 448 30.95 -31.39 51.57
N PRO A 449 30.81 -30.07 51.37
CA PRO A 449 30.91 -29.44 50.06
C PRO A 449 32.37 -29.41 49.55
N GLN A 450 32.56 -29.79 48.31
CA GLN A 450 33.78 -29.41 47.58
C GLN A 450 33.77 -27.91 47.31
N PRO A 451 34.94 -27.21 47.26
CA PRO A 451 34.98 -25.79 47.07
C PRO A 451 34.41 -25.41 45.68
N ALA A 452 33.45 -24.53 45.70
CA ALA A 452 32.82 -23.97 44.48
C ALA A 452 33.87 -23.14 43.72
N VAL A 453 33.99 -23.48 42.43
CA VAL A 453 34.62 -22.60 41.44
C VAL A 453 33.74 -21.35 41.33
N PRO A 454 34.29 -20.12 41.47
CA PRO A 454 33.50 -18.93 41.37
C PRO A 454 32.84 -18.86 39.98
N ALA A 455 31.51 -18.65 39.97
CA ALA A 455 30.76 -18.40 38.77
C ALA A 455 31.32 -17.16 38.04
N PRO A 456 31.43 -17.22 36.71
CA PRO A 456 31.85 -16.05 35.95
C PRO A 456 30.82 -14.95 36.13
N VAL A 457 31.31 -13.76 36.51
CA VAL A 457 30.52 -12.51 36.56
C VAL A 457 29.86 -12.33 35.20
N PRO A 458 28.55 -12.08 35.12
CA PRO A 458 27.90 -11.76 33.84
C PRO A 458 28.54 -10.49 33.29
N LEU A 459 29.28 -10.63 32.21
CA LEU A 459 29.69 -9.48 31.42
C LEU A 459 28.41 -8.83 30.88
N PRO A 460 28.33 -7.47 30.84
CA PRO A 460 27.19 -6.79 30.24
C PRO A 460 26.95 -7.34 28.84
N ALA A 461 25.69 -7.61 28.51
CA ALA A 461 25.30 -8.15 27.21
C ALA A 461 25.92 -7.31 26.10
N VAL A 462 26.91 -7.89 25.42
CA VAL A 462 27.46 -7.30 24.22
C VAL A 462 26.34 -7.30 23.22
N PRO A 463 25.93 -6.14 22.66
CA PRO A 463 24.93 -6.10 21.61
C PRO A 463 25.35 -7.09 20.52
N ALA A 464 24.39 -7.85 20.01
CA ALA A 464 24.65 -8.85 18.96
C ALA A 464 25.54 -8.21 17.88
N PRO A 465 26.63 -8.88 17.44
CA PRO A 465 27.55 -8.30 16.49
C PRO A 465 26.76 -7.95 15.22
N VAL A 466 26.64 -6.65 14.95
CA VAL A 466 26.21 -6.16 13.63
C VAL A 466 27.15 -6.83 12.63
N PRO A 467 26.65 -7.54 11.62
CA PRO A 467 27.52 -8.17 10.64
C PRO A 467 28.48 -7.11 10.10
N PRO A 468 29.77 -7.42 9.92
CA PRO A 468 30.80 -6.44 9.58
C PRO A 468 30.43 -5.78 8.25
N GLY A 469 29.83 -4.58 8.32
CA GLY A 469 29.51 -3.76 7.18
C GLY A 469 30.82 -3.24 6.57
N ARG A 470 30.94 -3.29 5.23
CA ARG A 470 32.06 -2.66 4.53
C ARG A 470 31.77 -1.16 4.41
N PRO A 471 32.67 -0.26 4.88
CA PRO A 471 32.46 1.17 4.74
C PRO A 471 32.42 1.57 3.26
N LEU A 472 31.57 2.53 2.90
CA LEU A 472 31.53 3.10 1.55
C LEU A 472 32.92 3.69 1.19
N PRO A 473 33.39 3.47 -0.05
CA PRO A 473 34.57 4.15 -0.55
C PRO A 473 34.42 5.67 -0.42
N PRO A 474 35.50 6.44 -0.21
CA PRO A 474 35.42 7.89 0.01
C PRO A 474 34.70 8.66 -1.11
N ALA A 475 34.86 8.25 -2.37
CA ALA A 475 34.15 8.83 -3.51
C ALA A 475 32.64 8.55 -3.42
N GLN A 476 32.26 7.30 -3.13
CA GLN A 476 30.86 6.90 -3.01
C GLN A 476 30.17 7.56 -1.79
N ARG A 477 30.91 7.82 -0.71
CA ARG A 477 30.38 8.54 0.46
C ARG A 477 30.00 9.99 0.08
N ARG A 478 30.85 10.69 -0.67
CA ARG A 478 30.55 12.04 -1.16
C ARG A 478 29.32 12.07 -2.06
N ILE A 479 29.17 11.09 -2.94
CA ILE A 479 27.96 10.94 -3.77
C ILE A 479 26.73 10.72 -2.88
N ALA A 480 26.82 9.83 -1.88
CA ALA A 480 25.73 9.57 -0.94
C ALA A 480 25.31 10.83 -0.17
N ASP A 481 26.27 11.66 0.26
CA ASP A 481 25.98 12.92 0.96
C ASP A 481 25.25 13.92 0.04
N VAL A 482 25.70 14.08 -1.21
CA VAL A 482 25.05 14.93 -2.21
C VAL A 482 23.64 14.46 -2.51
N VAL A 483 23.45 13.16 -2.75
CA VAL A 483 22.14 12.57 -3.03
C VAL A 483 21.19 12.74 -1.85
N ALA A 484 21.66 12.47 -0.63
CA ALA A 484 20.86 12.63 0.58
C ALA A 484 20.46 14.09 0.83
N THR A 485 21.36 15.04 0.57
CA THR A 485 21.09 16.48 0.68
C THR A 485 20.06 16.92 -0.35
N SER A 486 20.27 16.57 -1.62
CA SER A 486 19.31 16.84 -2.70
C SER A 486 17.90 16.34 -2.34
N HIS A 487 17.81 15.12 -1.86
CA HIS A 487 16.50 14.50 -1.54
C HIS A 487 15.78 15.15 -0.36
N ARG A 488 16.52 15.69 0.62
CA ARG A 488 15.94 16.41 1.76
C ARG A 488 15.53 17.85 1.44
N GLU A 489 16.27 18.53 0.56
CA GLU A 489 16.18 19.98 0.41
C GLU A 489 15.45 20.42 -0.85
N ILE A 490 15.39 19.57 -1.88
CA ILE A 490 14.80 19.91 -3.17
C ILE A 490 13.52 19.11 -3.40
N PRO A 491 12.33 19.74 -3.40
CA PRO A 491 11.08 19.10 -3.81
C PRO A 491 11.07 18.93 -5.34
N VAL A 492 11.56 17.77 -5.80
CA VAL A 492 11.77 17.48 -7.22
C VAL A 492 10.49 17.07 -7.91
N ALA A 493 10.10 17.79 -8.96
CA ALA A 493 9.14 17.33 -9.97
C ALA A 493 9.88 16.85 -11.24
N PHE A 494 9.20 16.06 -12.07
CA PHE A 494 9.77 15.48 -13.28
C PHE A 494 8.76 15.48 -14.42
N THR A 495 9.22 15.91 -15.61
CA THR A 495 8.42 15.89 -16.84
C THR A 495 9.28 15.29 -17.96
N ALA A 496 8.72 14.47 -18.82
CA ALA A 496 9.44 13.89 -19.97
C ALA A 496 8.64 14.09 -21.27
N VAL A 497 9.35 14.22 -22.37
CA VAL A 497 8.80 14.32 -23.73
C VAL A 497 9.57 13.44 -24.68
N ARG A 498 8.86 12.86 -25.64
CA ARG A 498 9.50 12.14 -26.76
C ARG A 498 9.83 13.10 -27.87
N VAL A 499 11.09 13.12 -28.29
CA VAL A 499 11.61 14.02 -29.33
C VAL A 499 12.19 13.20 -30.48
N ASP A 500 11.83 13.56 -31.72
CA ASP A 500 12.49 13.04 -32.92
C ASP A 500 13.86 13.74 -33.06
N VAL A 501 14.93 12.97 -32.88
CA VAL A 501 16.32 13.46 -32.94
C VAL A 501 17.03 13.11 -34.24
N THR A 502 16.28 12.64 -35.25
CA THR A 502 16.84 12.25 -36.55
C THR A 502 17.60 13.40 -37.22
N ALA A 503 17.04 14.63 -37.18
CA ALA A 503 17.68 15.82 -37.71
C ALA A 503 18.92 16.21 -36.90
N ALA A 504 18.85 16.20 -35.57
CA ALA A 504 19.98 16.50 -34.68
C ALA A 504 21.16 15.53 -34.91
N LEU A 505 20.89 14.22 -35.06
CA LEU A 505 21.94 13.25 -35.41
C LEU A 505 22.56 13.47 -36.77
N ALA A 506 21.76 13.86 -37.77
CA ALA A 506 22.28 14.22 -39.09
C ALA A 506 23.11 15.51 -39.04
N TYR A 507 22.67 16.49 -38.25
CA TYR A 507 23.42 17.74 -38.02
C TYR A 507 24.75 17.45 -37.30
N ALA A 508 24.76 16.65 -36.25
CA ALA A 508 25.97 16.26 -35.53
C ALA A 508 27.02 15.64 -36.45
N ARG A 509 26.61 14.74 -37.36
CA ARG A 509 27.52 14.12 -38.34
C ARG A 509 28.13 15.15 -39.29
N ARG A 510 27.31 16.06 -39.85
CA ARG A 510 27.81 17.12 -40.73
C ARG A 510 28.80 18.05 -40.00
N ALA A 511 28.45 18.45 -38.78
CA ALA A 511 29.32 19.32 -37.97
C ALA A 511 30.65 18.61 -37.62
N ALA A 512 30.64 17.31 -37.32
CA ALA A 512 31.85 16.52 -37.10
C ALA A 512 32.74 16.46 -38.36
N ASP A 513 32.14 16.28 -39.55
CA ASP A 513 32.89 16.27 -40.81
C ASP A 513 33.48 17.66 -41.16
N GLU A 514 32.76 18.75 -40.84
CA GLU A 514 33.19 20.11 -41.15
C GLU A 514 34.26 20.64 -40.17
N THR A 515 34.11 20.31 -38.88
CA THR A 515 35.03 20.83 -37.82
C THR A 515 36.20 19.90 -37.53
N GLY A 516 36.10 18.62 -37.87
CA GLY A 516 37.03 17.58 -37.46
C GLY A 516 36.95 17.22 -35.96
N ALA A 517 36.02 17.80 -35.23
CA ALA A 517 35.80 17.57 -33.80
C ALA A 517 34.85 16.38 -33.56
N ALA A 518 34.88 15.79 -32.35
CA ALA A 518 34.02 14.66 -31.97
C ALA A 518 32.61 15.17 -31.59
N VAL A 519 31.83 15.59 -32.56
CA VAL A 519 30.46 16.09 -32.37
C VAL A 519 29.47 14.91 -32.43
N GLY A 520 28.68 14.72 -31.36
CA GLY A 520 27.58 13.76 -31.27
C GLY A 520 26.27 14.43 -30.83
N LEU A 521 25.27 13.62 -30.52
CA LEU A 521 23.99 14.12 -30.03
C LEU A 521 24.15 14.89 -28.71
N THR A 522 25.08 14.49 -27.86
CA THR A 522 25.37 15.15 -26.57
C THR A 522 25.72 16.62 -26.78
N GLU A 523 26.64 16.91 -27.69
CA GLU A 523 27.12 18.26 -27.96
C GLU A 523 26.00 19.12 -28.57
N VAL A 524 25.21 18.56 -29.49
CA VAL A 524 24.03 19.23 -30.06
C VAL A 524 22.99 19.56 -29.00
N VAL A 525 22.73 18.64 -28.07
CA VAL A 525 21.78 18.86 -26.94
C VAL A 525 22.33 19.94 -26.01
N ILE A 526 23.61 19.92 -25.65
CA ILE A 526 24.20 20.95 -24.79
C ILE A 526 24.12 22.33 -25.45
N ALA A 527 24.42 22.43 -26.73
CA ALA A 527 24.28 23.69 -27.49
C ALA A 527 22.82 24.19 -27.51
N ALA A 528 21.87 23.29 -27.75
CA ALA A 528 20.44 23.64 -27.75
C ALA A 528 19.97 24.08 -26.35
N VAL A 529 20.40 23.38 -25.29
CA VAL A 529 20.14 23.75 -23.89
C VAL A 529 20.72 25.14 -23.61
N ALA A 530 21.98 25.40 -23.95
CA ALA A 530 22.64 26.70 -23.73
C ALA A 530 21.90 27.85 -24.43
N ALA A 531 21.43 27.64 -25.66
CA ALA A 531 20.70 28.65 -26.44
C ALA A 531 19.31 28.99 -25.84
N LEU A 532 18.75 28.14 -24.98
CA LEU A 532 17.46 28.40 -24.34
C LEU A 532 17.55 29.23 -23.06
N HIS A 533 18.74 29.57 -22.58
CA HIS A 533 18.96 30.30 -21.33
C HIS A 533 18.21 31.65 -21.29
N GLU A 534 18.32 32.48 -22.30
CA GLU A 534 17.67 33.80 -22.34
C GLU A 534 16.15 33.70 -22.35
N ARG A 535 15.61 32.63 -22.96
CA ARG A 535 14.16 32.40 -23.06
C ARG A 535 13.56 31.82 -21.76
N PHE A 536 14.35 31.07 -21.00
CA PHE A 536 13.90 30.36 -19.82
C PHE A 536 14.85 30.56 -18.61
N PRO A 537 15.12 31.80 -18.17
CA PRO A 537 16.14 32.08 -17.17
C PRO A 537 15.89 31.38 -15.82
N ALA A 538 14.64 31.19 -15.43
CA ALA A 538 14.27 30.52 -14.17
C ALA A 538 14.81 29.07 -14.04
N LEU A 539 15.04 28.38 -15.17
CA LEU A 539 15.57 27.01 -15.15
C LEU A 539 17.08 26.96 -14.86
N TYR A 540 17.78 28.10 -15.03
CA TYR A 540 19.21 28.25 -14.77
C TYR A 540 19.48 29.05 -13.50
N ALA A 541 18.45 29.61 -12.87
CA ALA A 541 18.55 30.33 -11.61
C ALA A 541 18.86 29.41 -10.42
N ARG A 542 19.32 30.00 -9.34
CA ARG A 542 19.57 29.30 -8.07
C ARG A 542 18.73 29.91 -6.96
N LEU A 543 18.12 29.05 -6.17
CA LEU A 543 17.46 29.43 -4.90
C LEU A 543 18.48 29.41 -3.77
N THR A 544 18.57 30.50 -3.01
CA THR A 544 19.38 30.56 -1.77
C THR A 544 18.58 30.07 -0.57
N ASP A 545 19.28 29.76 0.54
CA ASP A 545 18.65 29.29 1.78
C ASP A 545 17.71 30.34 2.40
N ASP A 546 17.93 31.61 2.14
CA ASP A 546 17.11 32.75 2.58
C ASP A 546 15.93 33.03 1.60
N GLY A 547 15.74 32.20 0.59
CA GLY A 547 14.61 32.29 -0.34
C GLY A 547 14.80 33.31 -1.47
N LEU A 548 16.03 33.78 -1.74
CA LEU A 548 16.33 34.67 -2.87
C LEU A 548 16.60 33.87 -4.14
N ILE A 549 16.13 34.37 -5.28
CA ILE A 549 16.42 33.81 -6.59
C ILE A 549 17.61 34.57 -7.17
N LEU A 550 18.65 33.84 -7.53
CA LEU A 550 19.83 34.37 -8.19
C LEU A 550 19.83 33.92 -9.65
N ASP A 551 19.60 34.84 -10.56
CA ASP A 551 19.65 34.58 -12.00
C ASP A 551 21.09 34.30 -12.46
N ALA A 552 21.22 33.39 -13.43
CA ALA A 552 22.52 33.09 -14.05
C ALA A 552 22.84 34.13 -15.15
N GLU A 553 24.07 34.65 -15.13
CA GLU A 553 24.53 35.58 -16.17
C GLU A 553 24.77 34.88 -17.52
N ALA A 554 25.21 33.62 -17.47
CA ALA A 554 25.49 32.78 -18.64
C ALA A 554 25.18 31.30 -18.34
N PRO A 555 24.83 30.46 -19.36
CA PRO A 555 24.55 29.05 -19.18
C PRO A 555 25.85 28.26 -18.92
N SER A 556 26.06 27.84 -17.68
CA SER A 556 27.14 26.96 -17.26
C SER A 556 26.61 25.55 -17.06
N ILE A 557 26.86 24.67 -18.00
CA ILE A 557 26.24 23.37 -18.13
C ILE A 557 27.12 22.30 -17.50
N GLY A 558 26.59 21.63 -16.44
CA GLY A 558 27.20 20.44 -15.86
C GLY A 558 26.95 19.22 -16.74
N LEU A 559 27.90 18.32 -16.81
CA LEU A 559 27.79 17.07 -17.57
C LEU A 559 28.12 15.88 -16.68
N THR A 560 27.32 14.79 -16.75
CA THR A 560 27.69 13.55 -16.06
C THR A 560 28.81 12.82 -16.80
N VAL A 561 29.88 12.47 -16.08
CA VAL A 561 30.98 11.65 -16.59
C VAL A 561 31.23 10.49 -15.62
N ASP A 562 30.84 9.28 -16.04
CA ASP A 562 31.14 8.05 -15.30
C ASP A 562 32.49 7.48 -15.76
N VAL A 563 33.38 7.24 -14.81
CA VAL A 563 34.71 6.65 -15.07
C VAL A 563 34.82 5.23 -14.51
N GLY A 564 33.68 4.59 -14.14
CA GLY A 564 33.61 3.25 -13.57
C GLY A 564 34.00 3.15 -12.08
N THR A 565 34.81 4.08 -11.59
CA THR A 565 35.21 4.19 -10.17
C THR A 565 34.52 5.35 -9.45
N GLY A 566 33.72 6.14 -10.16
CA GLY A 566 32.95 7.28 -9.63
C GLY A 566 32.34 8.12 -10.71
N LEU A 567 31.30 8.87 -10.33
CA LEU A 567 30.59 9.82 -11.17
C LEU A 567 31.08 11.23 -10.87
N PHE A 568 31.44 11.97 -11.91
CA PHE A 568 31.88 13.36 -11.84
C PHE A 568 30.95 14.27 -12.61
N LEU A 569 30.88 15.56 -12.20
CA LEU A 569 30.00 16.56 -12.79
C LEU A 569 30.84 17.77 -13.25
N PRO A 570 31.72 17.63 -14.26
CA PRO A 570 32.45 18.78 -14.81
C PRO A 570 31.52 19.78 -15.48
N VAL A 571 31.95 21.05 -15.54
CA VAL A 571 31.12 22.17 -15.98
C VAL A 571 31.72 22.83 -17.23
N ILE A 572 30.89 22.96 -18.24
CA ILE A 572 31.17 23.75 -19.43
C ILE A 572 30.64 25.18 -19.17
N ARG A 573 31.55 26.11 -18.99
CA ARG A 573 31.20 27.51 -18.67
C ARG A 573 30.82 28.27 -19.92
N ASP A 574 29.84 29.18 -19.79
CA ASP A 574 29.36 30.03 -20.88
C ASP A 574 29.16 29.25 -22.19
N ALA A 575 28.42 28.14 -22.07
CA ALA A 575 28.23 27.21 -23.20
C ALA A 575 27.54 27.86 -24.42
N ALA A 576 26.84 29.00 -24.25
CA ALA A 576 26.23 29.75 -25.36
C ALA A 576 27.24 30.54 -26.17
N GLY A 577 28.40 30.89 -25.60
CA GLY A 577 29.47 31.60 -26.28
C GLY A 577 30.39 30.71 -27.13
N LEU A 578 30.22 29.37 -27.06
CA LEU A 578 31.03 28.40 -27.78
C LEU A 578 30.38 28.00 -29.10
N ASP A 579 31.17 27.87 -30.16
CA ASP A 579 30.70 27.14 -31.34
C ASP A 579 30.69 25.64 -31.09
N LEU A 580 30.08 24.85 -31.99
CA LEU A 580 29.86 23.43 -31.76
C LEU A 580 31.18 22.63 -31.75
N GLY A 581 32.20 23.06 -32.48
CA GLY A 581 33.54 22.46 -32.49
C GLY A 581 34.28 22.70 -31.18
N ASP A 582 34.32 23.97 -30.72
CA ASP A 582 34.90 24.36 -29.43
C ASP A 582 34.18 23.68 -28.26
N LEU A 583 32.84 23.54 -28.33
CA LEU A 583 32.05 22.84 -27.35
C LEU A 583 32.42 21.34 -27.29
N ALA A 584 32.58 20.68 -28.43
CA ALA A 584 32.99 19.29 -28.51
C ALA A 584 34.39 19.07 -27.92
N ASP A 585 35.34 19.95 -28.25
CA ASP A 585 36.67 19.89 -27.70
C ASP A 585 36.69 20.11 -26.19
N ALA A 586 35.86 21.02 -25.66
CA ALA A 586 35.69 21.23 -24.22
C ALA A 586 35.13 19.96 -23.52
N VAL A 587 34.10 19.32 -24.10
CA VAL A 587 33.52 18.07 -23.60
C VAL A 587 34.58 16.95 -23.55
N VAL A 588 35.34 16.76 -24.63
CA VAL A 588 36.43 15.77 -24.70
C VAL A 588 37.51 16.07 -23.68
N ALA A 589 37.94 17.33 -23.55
CA ALA A 589 38.97 17.72 -22.57
C ALA A 589 38.54 17.42 -21.13
N LEU A 590 37.29 17.72 -20.76
CA LEU A 590 36.73 17.44 -19.43
C LEU A 590 36.59 15.94 -19.18
N ARG A 591 36.10 15.15 -20.14
CA ARG A 591 36.05 13.69 -20.06
C ARG A 591 37.44 13.06 -19.87
N MET A 592 38.44 13.56 -20.62
CA MET A 592 39.83 13.10 -20.49
C MET A 592 40.46 13.49 -19.15
N LYS A 593 40.13 14.65 -18.58
CA LYS A 593 40.54 15.02 -17.21
C LYS A 593 39.92 14.10 -16.18
N ALA A 594 38.63 13.76 -16.33
CA ALA A 594 37.91 12.84 -15.45
C ALA A 594 38.58 11.44 -15.46
N LEU A 595 38.75 10.84 -16.64
CA LEU A 595 39.37 9.53 -16.83
C LEU A 595 40.81 9.45 -16.27
N ARG A 596 41.54 10.56 -16.32
CA ARG A 596 42.92 10.64 -15.78
C ARG A 596 42.96 11.00 -14.29
N GLY A 597 41.82 11.18 -13.61
CA GLY A 597 41.75 11.64 -12.23
C GLY A 597 42.35 13.03 -12.00
N ARG A 598 42.26 13.92 -12.99
CA ARG A 598 42.86 15.26 -12.97
C ARG A 598 41.83 16.40 -12.88
N LEU A 599 40.56 16.07 -12.66
CA LEU A 599 39.54 17.11 -12.39
C LEU A 599 39.86 17.81 -11.07
N ARG A 600 39.81 19.16 -11.10
CA ARG A 600 39.94 20.01 -9.94
C ARG A 600 38.57 20.50 -9.50
N GLU A 601 38.46 21.05 -8.31
CA GLU A 601 37.21 21.63 -7.80
C GLU A 601 36.69 22.75 -8.72
N GLU A 602 37.59 23.55 -9.26
CA GLU A 602 37.26 24.58 -10.24
C GLU A 602 36.64 24.05 -11.54
N ASP A 603 36.97 22.84 -11.99
CA ASP A 603 36.38 22.20 -13.16
C ASP A 603 34.92 21.75 -12.91
N MET A 604 34.48 21.65 -11.64
CA MET A 604 33.17 21.16 -11.23
C MET A 604 32.27 22.24 -10.58
N ALA A 605 32.81 23.45 -10.34
CA ALA A 605 32.09 24.52 -9.65
C ALA A 605 31.32 25.43 -10.64
N GLY A 606 30.21 26.01 -10.17
CA GLY A 606 29.44 27.05 -10.86
C GLY A 606 28.47 26.56 -11.93
N MET A 607 28.10 25.28 -11.90
CA MET A 607 27.03 24.77 -12.77
C MET A 607 25.68 25.41 -12.40
N ASN A 608 24.85 25.69 -13.39
CA ASN A 608 23.51 26.21 -13.20
C ASN A 608 22.40 25.32 -13.83
N LEU A 609 22.77 24.40 -14.72
CA LEU A 609 21.91 23.35 -15.22
C LEU A 609 22.75 22.08 -15.44
N LEU A 610 22.24 20.90 -15.07
CA LEU A 610 22.89 19.60 -15.28
C LEU A 610 22.32 18.91 -16.51
N VAL A 611 23.17 18.42 -17.41
CA VAL A 611 22.82 17.45 -18.45
C VAL A 611 23.33 16.07 -18.01
N ALA A 612 22.41 15.22 -17.64
CA ALA A 612 22.67 13.86 -17.18
C ALA A 612 22.55 12.89 -18.35
N LEU A 613 23.67 12.32 -18.77
CA LEU A 613 23.71 11.31 -19.83
C LEU A 613 23.43 9.93 -19.25
N ASN A 614 22.60 9.17 -19.94
CA ASN A 614 22.31 7.79 -19.62
C ASN A 614 22.27 6.98 -20.92
N ASP A 615 23.44 6.66 -21.42
CA ASP A 615 23.70 5.96 -22.67
C ASP A 615 23.70 4.43 -22.52
N THR A 616 23.16 3.92 -21.40
CA THR A 616 22.99 2.48 -21.20
C THR A 616 21.94 1.94 -22.16
N PRO A 617 22.26 0.96 -23.02
CA PRO A 617 21.32 0.44 -24.00
C PRO A 617 20.00 -0.04 -23.38
N GLY A 618 18.89 0.43 -23.95
CA GLY A 618 17.54 0.08 -23.51
C GLY A 618 16.97 0.93 -22.36
N VAL A 619 17.72 1.87 -21.81
CA VAL A 619 17.18 2.85 -20.85
C VAL A 619 16.53 4.00 -21.62
N THR A 620 15.20 4.02 -21.63
CA THR A 620 14.41 5.04 -22.34
C THR A 620 14.11 6.26 -21.48
N VAL A 621 13.97 6.09 -20.16
CA VAL A 621 13.71 7.19 -19.23
C VAL A 621 14.54 6.98 -17.96
N ALA A 622 15.28 8.04 -17.56
CA ALA A 622 15.98 8.09 -16.28
C ALA A 622 15.70 9.44 -15.61
N ARG A 623 15.31 9.42 -14.34
CA ARG A 623 15.12 10.65 -13.56
C ARG A 623 16.45 11.04 -12.91
N PRO A 624 17.06 12.17 -13.32
CA PRO A 624 18.32 12.60 -12.73
C PRO A 624 18.12 13.18 -11.33
N ILE A 625 19.17 13.12 -10.51
CA ILE A 625 19.25 13.82 -9.24
C ILE A 625 19.68 15.24 -9.49
N ILE A 626 19.00 16.21 -8.91
CA ILE A 626 19.38 17.62 -8.98
C ILE A 626 20.45 17.88 -7.92
N PRO A 627 21.68 18.30 -8.29
CA PRO A 627 22.69 18.64 -7.29
C PRO A 627 22.26 19.86 -6.46
N PRO A 628 22.64 19.95 -5.17
CA PRO A 628 22.39 21.13 -4.35
C PRO A 628 22.93 22.41 -5.03
N GLY A 629 22.12 23.46 -5.03
CA GLY A 629 22.43 24.73 -5.68
C GLY A 629 22.17 24.79 -7.18
N VAL A 630 21.51 23.78 -7.75
CA VAL A 630 21.05 23.72 -9.14
C VAL A 630 19.54 23.58 -9.17
N THR A 631 18.87 24.23 -10.09
CA THR A 631 17.39 24.19 -10.21
C THR A 631 16.90 23.04 -11.10
N CYS A 632 17.62 22.70 -12.15
CA CYS A 632 17.18 21.72 -13.14
C CYS A 632 18.27 20.72 -13.54
N ALA A 633 17.84 19.49 -13.82
CA ALA A 633 18.67 18.45 -14.41
C ALA A 633 17.94 17.79 -15.59
N LEU A 634 18.52 17.90 -16.78
CA LEU A 634 18.00 17.28 -18.01
C LEU A 634 18.59 15.88 -18.17
N SER A 635 17.74 14.88 -18.32
CA SER A 635 18.14 13.52 -18.68
C SER A 635 18.12 13.34 -20.19
N VAL A 636 19.24 12.84 -20.71
CA VAL A 636 19.39 12.45 -22.12
C VAL A 636 19.66 10.93 -22.13
N PRO A 637 18.61 10.10 -22.38
CA PRO A 637 18.74 8.65 -22.41
C PRO A 637 19.29 8.15 -23.76
N ASP A 638 19.41 6.83 -23.89
CA ASP A 638 19.75 6.18 -25.15
C ASP A 638 18.66 6.45 -26.21
N VAL A 639 19.09 6.51 -27.46
CA VAL A 639 18.19 6.72 -28.61
C VAL A 639 17.69 5.38 -29.14
N HIS A 640 16.45 5.35 -29.57
CA HIS A 640 15.88 4.17 -30.18
C HIS A 640 15.13 4.49 -31.49
N ARG A 641 14.96 3.48 -32.31
CA ARG A 641 14.26 3.62 -33.58
C ARG A 641 12.80 3.23 -33.40
N GLU A 642 11.93 4.01 -33.99
CA GLU A 642 10.52 3.67 -34.08
C GLU A 642 9.99 3.86 -35.50
N VAL A 643 8.96 3.09 -35.81
CA VAL A 643 8.27 3.15 -37.09
C VAL A 643 6.96 3.89 -36.91
N VAL A 644 6.75 4.94 -37.68
CA VAL A 644 5.54 5.77 -37.63
C VAL A 644 4.88 5.84 -39.01
N LEU A 645 3.57 6.04 -39.03
CA LEU A 645 2.85 6.38 -40.25
C LEU A 645 3.02 7.88 -40.51
N ASP A 646 3.36 8.23 -41.74
CA ASP A 646 3.36 9.62 -42.18
C ASP A 646 1.94 10.10 -42.52
N GLY A 647 1.80 11.39 -42.83
CA GLY A 647 0.50 12.01 -43.11
C GLY A 647 -0.23 11.44 -44.34
N ASP A 648 0.47 10.73 -45.22
CA ASP A 648 -0.03 10.13 -46.45
C ASP A 648 -0.25 8.61 -46.30
N GLY A 649 -0.07 8.07 -45.07
CA GLY A 649 -0.21 6.65 -44.74
C GLY A 649 1.01 5.80 -45.13
N GLY A 650 2.11 6.41 -45.52
CA GLY A 650 3.42 5.77 -45.70
C GLY A 650 4.07 5.37 -44.37
N VAL A 651 4.95 4.40 -44.40
CA VAL A 651 5.73 3.96 -43.25
C VAL A 651 7.07 4.65 -43.24
N ARG A 652 7.40 5.34 -42.14
CA ARG A 652 8.66 6.05 -41.93
C ARG A 652 9.35 5.59 -40.65
N GLU A 653 10.66 5.38 -40.73
CA GLU A 653 11.51 5.17 -39.54
C GLU A 653 12.01 6.53 -39.05
N ARG A 654 12.00 6.72 -37.74
CA ARG A 654 12.63 7.87 -37.07
C ARG A 654 13.43 7.42 -35.85
N THR A 655 14.43 8.21 -35.47
CA THR A 655 15.19 8.00 -34.24
C THR A 655 14.69 8.97 -33.18
N VAL A 656 14.32 8.47 -32.01
CA VAL A 656 13.74 9.26 -30.94
C VAL A 656 14.54 9.13 -29.65
N ALA A 657 14.45 10.15 -28.81
CA ALA A 657 14.93 10.17 -27.43
C ALA A 657 13.81 10.66 -26.50
N ASP A 658 13.66 10.03 -25.34
CA ASP A 658 12.72 10.44 -24.30
C ASP A 658 13.44 11.41 -23.32
N LEU A 659 13.50 12.70 -23.67
CA LEU A 659 14.16 13.72 -22.87
C LEU A 659 13.35 13.99 -21.59
N GLY A 660 14.00 13.89 -20.42
CA GLY A 660 13.37 14.10 -19.13
C GLY A 660 13.98 15.27 -18.37
N LEU A 661 13.17 16.13 -17.78
CA LEU A 661 13.61 17.26 -16.95
C LEU A 661 13.17 17.05 -15.51
N ALA A 662 14.13 16.90 -14.60
CA ALA A 662 13.90 17.05 -13.17
C ALA A 662 14.11 18.51 -12.78
N TYR A 663 13.23 19.08 -11.97
CA TYR A 663 13.29 20.50 -11.60
C TYR A 663 12.81 20.72 -10.16
N ASP A 664 13.39 21.77 -9.54
CA ASP A 664 12.97 22.24 -8.23
C ASP A 664 11.60 22.93 -8.34
N HIS A 665 10.57 22.28 -7.78
CA HIS A 665 9.19 22.77 -7.90
C HIS A 665 8.92 24.07 -7.13
N ARG A 666 9.85 24.52 -6.31
CA ARG A 666 9.78 25.85 -5.66
C ARG A 666 10.01 26.99 -6.65
N LEU A 667 10.79 26.74 -7.71
CA LEU A 667 11.16 27.75 -8.72
C LEU A 667 10.47 27.54 -10.07
N VAL A 668 10.32 26.28 -10.51
CA VAL A 668 9.82 25.92 -11.83
C VAL A 668 8.55 25.11 -11.69
N ASN A 669 7.49 25.49 -12.37
CA ASN A 669 6.25 24.72 -12.42
C ASN A 669 6.17 23.82 -13.66
N GLY A 670 5.20 22.89 -13.68
CA GLY A 670 5.04 21.91 -14.75
C GLY A 670 4.81 22.54 -16.15
N ALA A 671 4.10 23.67 -16.22
CA ALA A 671 3.88 24.38 -17.49
C ALA A 671 5.18 24.97 -18.06
N GLN A 672 6.03 25.53 -17.21
CA GLN A 672 7.35 26.06 -17.61
C GLN A 672 8.27 24.92 -18.06
N ALA A 673 8.30 23.80 -17.31
CA ALA A 673 9.07 22.62 -17.67
C ALA A 673 8.62 22.03 -19.01
N GLY A 674 7.30 21.91 -19.23
CA GLY A 674 6.74 21.45 -20.51
C GLY A 674 7.06 22.38 -21.67
N ALA A 675 6.95 23.69 -21.48
CA ALA A 675 7.30 24.70 -22.50
C ALA A 675 8.79 24.67 -22.84
N TYR A 676 9.67 24.48 -21.85
CA TYR A 676 11.11 24.33 -22.06
C TYR A 676 11.42 23.06 -22.88
N LEU A 677 10.88 21.91 -22.50
CA LEU A 677 11.11 20.66 -23.22
C LEU A 677 10.56 20.69 -24.64
N ALA A 678 9.42 21.35 -24.87
CA ALA A 678 8.88 21.56 -26.21
C ALA A 678 9.84 22.43 -27.04
N ALA A 679 10.34 23.53 -26.49
CA ALA A 679 11.31 24.40 -27.18
C ALA A 679 12.64 23.69 -27.48
N LEU A 680 13.10 22.82 -26.56
CA LEU A 680 14.28 21.98 -26.79
C LEU A 680 14.01 20.97 -27.92
N GLY A 681 12.85 20.33 -27.92
CA GLY A 681 12.44 19.42 -28.99
C GLY A 681 12.40 20.10 -30.33
N ASP A 682 11.84 21.33 -30.42
CA ASP A 682 11.84 22.14 -31.65
C ASP A 682 13.25 22.47 -32.12
N ALA A 683 14.17 22.76 -31.20
CA ALA A 683 15.56 23.06 -31.54
C ALA A 683 16.31 21.84 -32.10
N LEU A 684 16.01 20.65 -31.61
CA LEU A 684 16.64 19.39 -32.04
C LEU A 684 16.05 18.81 -33.36
N GLN A 685 14.87 19.29 -33.76
CA GLN A 685 14.22 18.90 -35.01
C GLN A 685 14.58 19.79 -36.22
N ARG A 686 15.25 20.92 -35.98
CA ARG A 686 15.72 21.88 -37.03
C ARG A 686 17.14 21.54 -37.47
#